data_3aa6d046fd10dbf3900dbfd142270a56
#
_entry.id   3aa6d046fd10dbf3900dbfd142270a56
#
_cell.length_a   1.000
_cell.length_b   1.000
_cell.length_c   1.000
_cell.angle_alpha   90.00
_cell.angle_beta   90.00
_cell.angle_gamma   90.00
#
_symmetry.space_group_name_H-M   'P 1'
#
loop_
_entity.id
_entity.type
_entity.pdbx_description
1 polymer ?
#
loop_
_entity_poly.entity_id
_entity_poly.type
_entity_poly.pdbx_seq_one_letter_code
_entity_poly.pdbx_strand_id
1 'polypeptide(L)'
;MKQEKNIWEQSRVELFQKLDCRETGLSQEDAADRLAKYGANELHAGKQKSVLQIFLGQFADFLVLILILAAVISACMGDVESMIVILAVITMNAILGTVQTVKASASLDSLKQMSAPTAKVLRDGQIVQIPGREVVPGDVVILEAGDSVCADGRLLECASLKCAESALTGESLPVEKDTEPLSGETALGDRKNMVFSGSFVTYGRGRFLVTATGMDTEMGKIAQLLKNTEERKTPLQVSLDQFGRKLSIIILVICAVLFGVSVLWRHENVMNAFLFAVALAVAAIPEALSSIVTIVLSFGTRKMAKENAIIRHLQAVEGLGSVSVICSDKTGTLTQNRMTVRKLYTGGEVIDAKDADFRDPLQEPLLRTALLCSDAVISGDTEIGDPTETALVRLGETNGFDEDLVRNRWPRLTEIPFDSDRKMMSTVHKLAGGLMLVTKGATDVLLDRCVVTAEERTKIEQVNEQFSNEGLRVLAFACRSVDGPAITLADENSLTFLGLIAMMDPPREESKAAVAECIRAGIRPIMITGDHKITAAAIAREIGILRDGTEAVEGAVIDGMSDEELQEFVPKVSVYARVSPEHKIRIVRAWQQRGNLVAMTGDGVNDAPALKQADIGVAMGITGTEVAKDAAGMVLTDDNFATIVKAVKNGRNVYANIKRAIQFLLSGNTAGILTVLYASLMGLPVPFAAVHLLFINLLTDSLPAIALGMEPHTDEVMSEKPRPRDEGILTKHFLYSVGVEGLVIAAATVTAFYLGLNAGGAAAGQTMAFSTLCLSRLFHGFSCKSQHPVLLTRHFWNNRALLGAFTIGALLLGLVLLVPALEPLFAIAPLSVGMVGGIVGLAFGSMLVIQLLKWIRR
;
A
#
# COMPACT_ATOMS: atom_id res chain seq x y z
N MET A 1 55.98 4.16 -0.46
CA MET A 1 54.59 4.20 -0.01
C MET A 1 54.03 2.79 -0.30
N LYS A 2 53.69 2.00 0.74
CA LYS A 2 52.95 0.74 0.50
C LYS A 2 51.57 1.14 -0.08
N GLN A 3 51.28 0.71 -1.30
CA GLN A 3 49.92 0.85 -1.86
C GLN A 3 48.96 0.21 -0.87
N GLU A 4 47.97 0.95 -0.42
CA GLU A 4 46.96 0.45 0.46
C GLU A 4 46.15 -0.60 -0.33
N LYS A 5 46.17 -1.86 0.15
CA LYS A 5 45.44 -2.95 -0.52
C LYS A 5 43.94 -2.65 -0.53
N ASN A 6 43.28 -2.91 -1.63
CA ASN A 6 41.83 -2.82 -1.76
C ASN A 6 41.14 -3.81 -0.78
N ILE A 7 39.88 -3.54 -0.41
CA ILE A 7 39.13 -4.37 0.55
C ILE A 7 39.02 -5.83 0.06
N TRP A 8 38.84 -6.05 -1.21
CA TRP A 8 38.72 -7.38 -1.81
C TRP A 8 40.06 -8.15 -1.90
N GLU A 9 41.18 -7.48 -1.73
CA GLU A 9 42.53 -8.09 -1.69
C GLU A 9 42.97 -8.46 -0.27
N GLN A 10 42.27 -7.94 0.75
CA GLN A 10 42.67 -8.12 2.17
C GLN A 10 42.21 -9.47 2.69
N SER A 11 43.04 -10.06 3.53
CA SER A 11 42.70 -11.27 4.28
C SER A 11 41.68 -10.95 5.39
N ARG A 12 40.94 -11.95 5.86
CA ARG A 12 39.99 -11.83 6.97
C ARG A 12 40.60 -11.16 8.20
N VAL A 13 41.83 -11.51 8.57
CA VAL A 13 42.54 -10.95 9.75
C VAL A 13 42.86 -9.48 9.53
N GLU A 14 43.36 -9.11 8.34
CA GLU A 14 43.66 -7.69 8.00
C GLU A 14 42.40 -6.83 8.08
N LEU A 15 41.24 -7.35 7.66
CA LEU A 15 39.97 -6.64 7.72
C LEU A 15 39.46 -6.40 9.13
N PHE A 16 39.48 -7.41 10.00
CA PHE A 16 39.10 -7.25 11.40
C PHE A 16 40.00 -6.24 12.13
N GLN A 17 41.32 -6.24 11.86
CA GLN A 17 42.26 -5.25 12.42
C GLN A 17 41.97 -3.85 11.89
N LYS A 18 41.73 -3.70 10.58
CA LYS A 18 41.50 -2.38 9.95
C LYS A 18 40.20 -1.72 10.45
N LEU A 19 39.14 -2.52 10.67
CA LEU A 19 37.84 -2.02 11.11
C LEU A 19 37.66 -2.06 12.63
N ASP A 20 38.71 -2.48 13.37
CA ASP A 20 38.70 -2.59 14.83
C ASP A 20 37.45 -3.31 15.35
N CYS A 21 37.21 -4.54 14.83
CA CYS A 21 36.07 -5.35 15.17
C CYS A 21 36.45 -6.80 15.41
N ARG A 22 35.52 -7.61 15.96
CA ARG A 22 35.76 -8.99 16.38
C ARG A 22 34.86 -9.95 15.59
N GLU A 23 35.25 -11.23 15.53
CA GLU A 23 34.41 -12.25 14.89
C GLU A 23 33.06 -12.46 15.60
N THR A 24 32.97 -12.12 16.88
CA THR A 24 31.75 -12.15 17.69
C THR A 24 30.84 -10.95 17.45
N GLY A 25 31.23 -10.04 16.52
CA GLY A 25 30.51 -8.79 16.24
C GLY A 25 30.95 -7.62 17.13
N LEU A 26 30.35 -6.46 16.90
CA LEU A 26 30.53 -5.26 17.71
C LEU A 26 29.76 -5.37 19.03
N SER A 27 30.18 -4.64 20.05
CA SER A 27 29.32 -4.40 21.20
C SER A 27 28.20 -3.41 20.86
N GLN A 28 27.11 -3.41 21.65
CA GLN A 28 26.02 -2.47 21.47
C GLN A 28 26.51 -1.00 21.62
N GLU A 29 27.47 -0.76 22.51
CA GLU A 29 28.06 0.55 22.76
C GLU A 29 28.94 1.02 21.59
N ASP A 30 29.83 0.15 21.09
CA ASP A 30 30.64 0.45 19.91
C ASP A 30 29.80 0.72 18.66
N ALA A 31 28.70 -0.02 18.50
CA ALA A 31 27.78 0.18 17.39
C ALA A 31 27.07 1.54 17.48
N ALA A 32 26.65 1.97 18.68
CA ALA A 32 26.05 3.28 18.90
C ALA A 32 27.04 4.43 18.64
N ASP A 33 28.29 4.31 19.09
CA ASP A 33 29.33 5.27 18.83
C ASP A 33 29.66 5.38 17.34
N ARG A 34 29.70 4.24 16.62
CA ARG A 34 29.91 4.22 15.18
C ARG A 34 28.72 4.83 14.44
N LEU A 35 27.49 4.58 14.88
CA LEU A 35 26.30 5.20 14.30
C LEU A 35 26.33 6.73 14.45
N ALA A 36 26.79 7.23 15.61
CA ALA A 36 26.99 8.67 15.83
C ALA A 36 28.12 9.25 14.96
N LYS A 37 29.18 8.47 14.68
CA LYS A 37 30.32 8.91 13.87
C LYS A 37 30.08 8.86 12.38
N TYR A 38 29.51 7.77 11.85
CA TYR A 38 29.32 7.52 10.41
C TYR A 38 27.94 7.95 9.91
N GLY A 39 26.99 8.19 10.82
CA GLY A 39 25.59 8.49 10.47
C GLY A 39 24.78 7.25 10.14
N ALA A 40 23.50 7.46 9.89
CA ALA A 40 22.59 6.38 9.48
C ALA A 40 22.96 5.82 8.11
N ASN A 41 22.80 4.52 7.95
CA ASN A 41 22.99 3.82 6.67
C ASN A 41 21.79 4.10 5.73
N GLU A 42 21.74 5.30 5.18
CA GLU A 42 20.69 5.77 4.30
C GLU A 42 21.29 6.44 3.06
N LEU A 43 20.69 6.18 1.92
CA LEU A 43 20.98 6.91 0.69
C LEU A 43 20.28 8.27 0.78
N HIS A 44 21.03 9.35 0.93
CA HIS A 44 20.44 10.69 0.88
C HIS A 44 19.96 10.98 -0.54
N ALA A 45 18.67 10.78 -0.79
CA ALA A 45 17.99 11.37 -1.93
C ALA A 45 18.19 12.88 -1.81
N GLY A 46 18.79 13.53 -2.80
CA GLY A 46 19.24 14.92 -2.89
C GLY A 46 18.85 15.86 -1.78
N LYS A 47 19.57 16.96 -1.56
CA LYS A 47 19.29 17.92 -0.48
C LYS A 47 17.80 18.27 -0.48
N GLN A 48 17.09 17.89 0.57
CA GLN A 48 15.71 18.37 0.79
C GLN A 48 15.72 19.88 0.65
N LYS A 49 14.80 20.40 -0.17
CA LYS A 49 14.69 21.86 -0.34
C LYS A 49 14.45 22.48 1.03
N SER A 50 15.29 23.45 1.42
CA SER A 50 15.07 24.16 2.67
C SER A 50 13.72 24.86 2.66
N VAL A 51 13.12 25.09 3.83
CA VAL A 51 11.85 25.83 3.94
C VAL A 51 11.91 27.17 3.20
N LEU A 52 13.06 27.83 3.23
CA LEU A 52 13.29 29.08 2.49
C LEU A 52 13.29 28.87 0.98
N GLN A 53 13.85 27.75 0.47
CA GLN A 53 13.84 27.45 -0.96
C GLN A 53 12.42 27.08 -1.44
N ILE A 54 11.63 26.38 -0.60
CA ILE A 54 10.22 26.10 -0.89
C ILE A 54 9.44 27.42 -0.94
N PHE A 55 9.67 28.32 0.02
CA PHE A 55 9.03 29.63 0.08
C PHE A 55 9.37 30.49 -1.14
N LEU A 56 10.64 30.61 -1.50
CA LEU A 56 11.08 31.34 -2.68
C LEU A 56 10.56 30.69 -3.98
N GLY A 57 10.44 29.37 -4.00
CA GLY A 57 9.85 28.63 -5.11
C GLY A 57 8.40 29.01 -5.41
N GLN A 58 7.63 29.43 -4.40
CA GLN A 58 6.24 29.89 -4.59
C GLN A 58 6.15 31.16 -5.46
N PHE A 59 7.17 31.99 -5.45
CA PHE A 59 7.23 33.20 -6.27
C PHE A 59 7.56 32.90 -7.74
N ALA A 60 8.03 31.73 -8.08
CA ALA A 60 8.30 31.31 -9.46
C ALA A 60 7.04 30.79 -10.18
N ASP A 61 5.90 30.71 -9.49
CA ASP A 61 4.62 30.36 -10.11
C ASP A 61 4.22 31.43 -11.13
N PHE A 62 3.72 30.95 -12.29
CA PHE A 62 3.37 31.84 -13.40
C PHE A 62 2.31 32.88 -13.02
N LEU A 63 1.38 32.55 -12.15
CA LEU A 63 0.34 33.45 -11.68
C LEU A 63 0.88 34.49 -10.72
N VAL A 64 1.74 34.08 -9.82
CA VAL A 64 2.40 35.00 -8.89
C VAL A 64 3.23 36.04 -9.68
N LEU A 65 3.85 35.59 -10.78
CA LEU A 65 4.54 36.52 -11.69
C LEU A 65 3.58 37.55 -12.35
N ILE A 66 2.38 37.13 -12.75
CA ILE A 66 1.36 38.05 -13.28
C ILE A 66 0.93 39.06 -12.20
N LEU A 67 0.74 38.60 -10.97
CA LEU A 67 0.36 39.46 -9.84
C LEU A 67 1.49 40.42 -9.46
N ILE A 68 2.74 40.00 -9.52
CA ILE A 68 3.90 40.87 -9.32
C ILE A 68 3.93 41.93 -10.41
N LEU A 69 3.68 41.54 -11.67
CA LEU A 69 3.58 42.50 -12.77
C LEU A 69 2.43 43.50 -12.55
N ALA A 70 1.26 43.00 -12.09
CA ALA A 70 0.13 43.88 -11.76
C ALA A 70 0.48 44.87 -10.63
N ALA A 71 1.19 44.41 -9.58
CA ALA A 71 1.66 45.27 -8.50
C ALA A 71 2.63 46.36 -8.99
N VAL A 72 3.55 45.96 -9.89
CA VAL A 72 4.48 46.94 -10.52
C VAL A 72 3.72 47.95 -11.37
N ILE A 73 2.75 47.53 -12.16
CA ILE A 73 1.92 48.45 -12.98
C ILE A 73 1.13 49.40 -12.07
N SER A 74 0.49 48.89 -10.99
CA SER A 74 -0.22 49.76 -10.01
C SER A 74 0.71 50.79 -9.39
N ALA A 75 1.95 50.38 -9.03
CA ALA A 75 2.95 51.29 -8.50
C ALA A 75 3.35 52.41 -9.53
N CYS A 76 3.56 52.04 -10.79
CA CYS A 76 3.90 53.00 -11.86
C CYS A 76 2.78 53.99 -12.13
N MET A 77 1.53 53.60 -11.83
CA MET A 77 0.36 54.47 -11.99
C MET A 77 0.04 55.32 -10.75
N GLY A 78 0.84 55.22 -9.69
CA GLY A 78 0.67 55.98 -8.44
C GLY A 78 -0.32 55.37 -7.46
N ASP A 79 -0.86 54.14 -7.72
CA ASP A 79 -1.75 53.43 -6.81
C ASP A 79 -0.92 52.52 -5.90
N VAL A 80 -0.28 53.13 -4.89
CA VAL A 80 0.57 52.47 -3.91
C VAL A 80 -0.22 51.57 -2.97
N GLU A 81 -1.47 51.87 -2.71
CA GLU A 81 -2.34 51.08 -1.82
C GLU A 81 -2.62 49.70 -2.45
N SER A 82 -3.03 49.65 -3.71
CA SER A 82 -3.23 48.39 -4.43
C SER A 82 -1.95 47.56 -4.56
N MET A 83 -0.81 48.21 -4.81
CA MET A 83 0.50 47.54 -4.83
C MET A 83 0.80 46.84 -3.49
N ILE A 84 0.63 47.56 -2.36
CA ILE A 84 0.90 46.97 -1.03
C ILE A 84 -0.02 45.79 -0.75
N VAL A 85 -1.30 45.91 -1.08
CA VAL A 85 -2.29 44.85 -0.90
C VAL A 85 -1.92 43.61 -1.72
N ILE A 86 -1.59 43.77 -3.00
CA ILE A 86 -1.21 42.65 -3.86
C ILE A 86 0.06 41.97 -3.32
N LEU A 87 1.08 42.70 -2.91
CA LEU A 87 2.31 42.13 -2.35
C LEU A 87 2.07 41.42 -1.00
N ALA A 88 1.23 41.97 -0.14
CA ALA A 88 0.87 41.34 1.14
C ALA A 88 0.18 40.00 0.90
N VAL A 89 -0.71 39.94 -0.07
CA VAL A 89 -1.45 38.72 -0.40
C VAL A 89 -0.55 37.69 -1.06
N ILE A 90 0.33 38.05 -1.98
CA ILE A 90 1.32 37.13 -2.57
C ILE A 90 2.18 36.53 -1.47
N THR A 91 2.64 37.34 -0.52
CA THR A 91 3.46 36.87 0.60
C THR A 91 2.70 35.91 1.48
N MET A 92 1.44 36.21 1.81
CA MET A 92 0.58 35.35 2.61
C MET A 92 0.31 33.99 1.90
N ASN A 93 0.07 34.03 0.59
CA ASN A 93 -0.09 32.81 -0.23
C ASN A 93 1.19 31.97 -0.23
N ALA A 94 2.35 32.58 -0.41
CA ALA A 94 3.65 31.92 -0.37
C ALA A 94 3.91 31.24 1.00
N ILE A 95 3.54 31.89 2.10
CA ILE A 95 3.65 31.31 3.45
C ILE A 95 2.75 30.07 3.58
N LEU A 96 1.49 30.18 3.17
CA LEU A 96 0.55 29.07 3.30
C LEU A 96 0.92 27.89 2.39
N GLY A 97 1.28 28.17 1.13
CA GLY A 97 1.76 27.16 0.18
C GLY A 97 3.00 26.43 0.72
N THR A 98 3.91 27.17 1.36
CA THR A 98 5.09 26.58 2.04
C THR A 98 4.67 25.68 3.18
N VAL A 99 3.78 26.12 4.08
CA VAL A 99 3.30 25.30 5.20
C VAL A 99 2.60 24.04 4.72
N GLN A 100 1.78 24.12 3.68
CA GLN A 100 1.11 22.97 3.08
C GLN A 100 2.12 21.97 2.50
N THR A 101 3.12 22.45 1.73
CA THR A 101 4.16 21.62 1.13
C THR A 101 5.01 20.93 2.19
N VAL A 102 5.45 21.65 3.23
CA VAL A 102 6.26 21.10 4.33
C VAL A 102 5.47 20.03 5.10
N LYS A 103 4.21 20.27 5.41
CA LYS A 103 3.36 19.26 6.09
C LYS A 103 3.12 18.03 5.24
N ALA A 104 2.91 18.19 3.93
CA ALA A 104 2.75 17.06 3.02
C ALA A 104 4.03 16.21 2.96
N SER A 105 5.21 16.85 2.81
CA SER A 105 6.51 16.15 2.78
C SER A 105 6.80 15.42 4.09
N ALA A 106 6.59 16.06 5.25
CA ALA A 106 6.80 15.43 6.55
C ALA A 106 5.92 14.17 6.76
N SER A 107 4.70 14.19 6.26
CA SER A 107 3.81 13.02 6.33
C SER A 107 4.31 11.87 5.44
N LEU A 108 4.89 12.16 4.29
CA LEU A 108 5.49 11.18 3.40
C LEU A 108 6.76 10.56 3.98
N ASP A 109 7.62 11.36 4.58
CA ASP A 109 8.87 10.88 5.20
C ASP A 109 8.60 9.93 6.35
N SER A 110 7.57 10.19 7.16
CA SER A 110 7.16 9.28 8.24
C SER A 110 6.69 7.90 7.72
N LEU A 111 6.07 7.85 6.54
CA LEU A 111 5.65 6.59 5.91
C LEU A 111 6.85 5.80 5.36
N LYS A 112 7.82 6.48 4.74
CA LYS A 112 9.07 5.84 4.26
C LYS A 112 9.81 5.15 5.40
N GLN A 113 9.84 5.74 6.60
CA GLN A 113 10.49 5.15 7.78
C GLN A 113 9.80 3.86 8.28
N MET A 114 8.48 3.73 8.12
CA MET A 114 7.74 2.53 8.53
C MET A 114 8.00 1.31 7.64
N SER A 115 8.57 1.49 6.46
CA SER A 115 8.85 0.45 5.46
C SER A 115 10.35 0.19 5.28
N ALA A 116 11.20 0.62 6.21
CA ALA A 116 12.64 0.43 6.12
C ALA A 116 13.00 -1.06 6.24
N PRO A 117 13.94 -1.58 5.40
CA PRO A 117 14.39 -2.96 5.48
C PRO A 117 15.09 -3.23 6.81
N THR A 118 15.03 -4.48 7.28
CA THR A 118 15.72 -4.94 8.49
C THR A 118 16.96 -5.76 8.11
N ALA A 119 17.93 -5.84 9.05
CA ALA A 119 19.14 -6.63 8.89
C ALA A 119 19.38 -7.50 10.14
N LYS A 120 19.82 -8.75 9.93
CA LYS A 120 20.26 -9.65 11.00
C LYS A 120 21.75 -9.43 11.23
N VAL A 121 22.11 -8.87 12.38
CA VAL A 121 23.51 -8.58 12.75
C VAL A 121 23.95 -9.41 13.94
N LEU A 122 25.23 -9.76 13.96
CA LEU A 122 25.86 -10.39 15.13
C LEU A 122 26.45 -9.29 16.00
N ARG A 123 25.90 -9.08 17.21
CA ARG A 123 26.41 -8.14 18.22
C ARG A 123 26.50 -8.85 19.56
N ASP A 124 27.58 -8.62 20.28
CA ASP A 124 27.89 -9.28 21.58
C ASP A 124 27.75 -10.82 21.51
N GLY A 125 28.04 -11.44 20.36
CA GLY A 125 27.91 -12.87 20.13
C GLY A 125 26.48 -13.37 19.92
N GLN A 126 25.49 -12.48 19.87
CA GLN A 126 24.09 -12.82 19.65
C GLN A 126 23.59 -12.25 18.31
N ILE A 127 22.71 -13.00 17.66
CA ILE A 127 22.05 -12.56 16.44
C ILE A 127 20.89 -11.63 16.83
N VAL A 128 20.95 -10.38 16.39
CA VAL A 128 19.92 -9.38 16.67
C VAL A 128 19.39 -8.82 15.34
N GLN A 129 18.10 -8.69 15.23
CA GLN A 129 17.47 -8.04 14.08
C GLN A 129 17.33 -6.54 14.36
N ILE A 130 17.91 -5.71 13.49
CA ILE A 130 17.90 -4.25 13.61
C ILE A 130 17.37 -3.61 12.33
N PRO A 131 16.88 -2.35 12.38
CA PRO A 131 16.62 -1.58 11.17
C PRO A 131 17.90 -1.44 10.33
N GLY A 132 17.81 -1.63 9.01
CA GLY A 132 18.98 -1.56 8.11
C GLY A 132 19.71 -0.22 8.18
N ARG A 133 19.03 0.87 8.54
CA ARG A 133 19.62 2.20 8.77
C ARG A 133 20.57 2.28 9.98
N GLU A 134 20.50 1.32 10.90
CA GLU A 134 21.32 1.25 12.11
C GLU A 134 22.56 0.36 11.94
N VAL A 135 22.74 -0.20 10.75
CA VAL A 135 23.94 -0.96 10.37
C VAL A 135 25.12 -0.02 10.19
N VAL A 136 26.25 -0.36 10.79
CA VAL A 136 27.46 0.47 10.79
C VAL A 136 28.69 -0.30 10.25
N PRO A 137 29.72 0.40 9.74
CA PRO A 137 30.97 -0.25 9.34
C PRO A 137 31.57 -1.04 10.51
N GLY A 138 31.89 -2.32 10.26
CA GLY A 138 32.38 -3.26 11.28
C GLY A 138 31.32 -4.19 11.87
N ASP A 139 30.02 -4.01 11.55
CA ASP A 139 29.00 -5.00 11.86
C ASP A 139 29.22 -6.28 11.05
N VAL A 140 28.91 -7.42 11.65
CA VAL A 140 28.83 -8.72 10.95
C VAL A 140 27.38 -9.02 10.66
N VAL A 141 27.02 -9.01 9.38
CA VAL A 141 25.62 -9.25 8.92
C VAL A 141 25.48 -10.68 8.43
N ILE A 142 24.37 -11.30 8.77
CA ILE A 142 23.98 -12.65 8.33
C ILE A 142 23.02 -12.52 7.16
N LEU A 143 23.27 -13.30 6.10
CA LEU A 143 22.47 -13.35 4.88
C LEU A 143 21.89 -14.74 4.66
N GLU A 144 20.62 -14.77 4.29
CA GLU A 144 19.89 -15.96 3.85
C GLU A 144 19.17 -15.67 2.52
N ALA A 145 18.78 -16.73 1.81
CA ALA A 145 18.02 -16.55 0.56
C ALA A 145 16.75 -15.74 0.82
N GLY A 146 16.57 -14.67 0.02
CA GLY A 146 15.49 -13.71 0.18
C GLY A 146 15.82 -12.43 0.93
N ASP A 147 16.99 -12.37 1.58
CA ASP A 147 17.43 -11.15 2.27
C ASP A 147 17.95 -10.09 1.27
N SER A 148 17.75 -8.82 1.61
CA SER A 148 18.37 -7.68 0.95
C SER A 148 19.72 -7.39 1.60
N VAL A 149 20.73 -7.13 0.78
CA VAL A 149 22.04 -6.67 1.24
C VAL A 149 21.93 -5.18 1.57
N CYS A 150 21.98 -4.86 2.87
CA CYS A 150 21.75 -3.50 3.38
C CYS A 150 22.97 -2.56 3.27
N ALA A 151 24.18 -3.09 3.11
CA ALA A 151 25.44 -2.34 3.09
C ALA A 151 26.47 -3.06 2.22
N ASP A 152 27.53 -2.36 1.81
CA ASP A 152 28.64 -3.03 1.12
C ASP A 152 29.54 -3.73 2.14
N GLY A 153 29.97 -4.94 1.79
CA GLY A 153 30.80 -5.71 2.69
C GLY A 153 31.60 -6.83 2.06
N ARG A 154 32.53 -7.33 2.85
CA ARG A 154 33.44 -8.43 2.51
C ARG A 154 32.91 -9.73 3.14
N LEU A 155 32.70 -10.75 2.30
CA LEU A 155 32.24 -12.06 2.76
C LEU A 155 33.28 -12.71 3.67
N LEU A 156 32.80 -13.18 4.81
CA LEU A 156 33.55 -13.97 5.78
C LEU A 156 33.33 -15.47 5.60
N GLU A 157 32.07 -15.85 5.37
CA GLU A 157 31.63 -17.23 5.15
C GLU A 157 30.53 -17.24 4.09
N CYS A 158 30.49 -18.24 3.25
CA CYS A 158 29.38 -18.47 2.33
C CYS A 158 29.16 -19.97 2.10
N ALA A 159 27.91 -20.35 1.91
CA ALA A 159 27.50 -21.69 1.53
C ALA A 159 26.56 -21.59 0.34
N SER A 160 27.07 -21.84 -0.85
CA SER A 160 26.38 -21.74 -2.14
C SER A 160 25.65 -20.41 -2.32
N LEU A 161 26.21 -19.31 -1.82
CA LEU A 161 25.60 -17.99 -1.84
C LEU A 161 25.57 -17.44 -3.27
N LYS A 162 24.38 -17.02 -3.72
CA LYS A 162 24.18 -16.32 -5.00
C LYS A 162 23.43 -15.01 -4.77
N CYS A 163 23.96 -13.93 -5.35
CA CYS A 163 23.41 -12.60 -5.23
C CYS A 163 23.00 -12.06 -6.61
N ALA A 164 21.79 -11.48 -6.69
CA ALA A 164 21.36 -10.72 -7.85
C ALA A 164 21.86 -9.27 -7.71
N GLU A 165 22.79 -8.89 -8.58
CA GLU A 165 23.47 -7.59 -8.55
C GLU A 165 23.14 -6.74 -9.78
N SER A 166 22.04 -7.05 -10.47
CA SER A 166 21.61 -6.40 -11.71
C SER A 166 21.46 -4.88 -11.60
N ALA A 167 21.12 -4.37 -10.42
CA ALA A 167 21.01 -2.93 -10.17
C ALA A 167 22.35 -2.19 -10.25
N LEU A 168 23.47 -2.92 -10.03
CA LEU A 168 24.83 -2.36 -10.02
C LEU A 168 25.61 -2.75 -11.28
N THR A 169 25.50 -4.02 -11.70
CA THR A 169 26.31 -4.58 -12.80
C THR A 169 25.59 -4.57 -14.14
N GLY A 170 24.25 -4.46 -14.14
CA GLY A 170 23.41 -4.64 -15.33
C GLY A 170 23.21 -6.10 -15.76
N GLU A 171 23.90 -7.06 -15.12
CA GLU A 171 23.81 -8.48 -15.43
C GLU A 171 22.58 -9.10 -14.78
N SER A 172 21.74 -9.78 -15.55
CA SER A 172 20.48 -10.37 -15.06
C SER A 172 20.66 -11.68 -14.29
N LEU A 173 21.78 -12.37 -14.46
CA LEU A 173 22.04 -13.66 -13.81
C LEU A 173 22.63 -13.43 -12.41
N PRO A 174 22.19 -14.20 -11.39
CA PRO A 174 22.78 -14.13 -10.07
C PRO A 174 24.25 -14.53 -10.06
N VAL A 175 25.08 -13.75 -9.39
CA VAL A 175 26.53 -13.99 -9.25
C VAL A 175 26.78 -14.97 -8.11
N GLU A 176 27.49 -16.05 -8.36
CA GLU A 176 27.94 -16.96 -7.32
C GLU A 176 29.10 -16.34 -6.54
N LYS A 177 29.00 -16.37 -5.21
CA LYS A 177 29.90 -15.70 -4.28
C LYS A 177 30.88 -16.67 -3.65
N ASP A 178 32.09 -16.13 -3.33
CA ASP A 178 33.19 -16.86 -2.71
C ASP A 178 33.83 -16.01 -1.60
N THR A 179 34.67 -16.62 -0.77
CA THR A 179 35.37 -15.94 0.33
C THR A 179 36.84 -15.69 0.04
N GLU A 180 37.41 -16.23 -1.02
CA GLU A 180 38.84 -16.10 -1.33
C GLU A 180 39.26 -14.65 -1.67
N PRO A 181 40.42 -14.18 -1.17
CA PRO A 181 40.94 -12.87 -1.54
C PRO A 181 41.22 -12.77 -3.04
N LEU A 182 40.83 -11.69 -3.66
CA LEU A 182 41.11 -11.41 -5.08
C LEU A 182 42.42 -10.63 -5.20
N SER A 183 43.09 -10.70 -6.33
CA SER A 183 44.35 -10.02 -6.59
C SER A 183 44.23 -9.00 -7.73
N GLY A 184 44.71 -7.78 -7.50
CA GLY A 184 44.76 -6.71 -8.48
C GLY A 184 43.45 -5.92 -8.61
N GLU A 185 43.41 -5.01 -9.60
CA GLU A 185 42.21 -4.25 -9.93
C GLU A 185 41.14 -5.17 -10.52
N THR A 186 40.04 -5.34 -9.81
CA THR A 186 38.94 -6.21 -10.19
C THR A 186 37.69 -5.37 -10.45
N ALA A 187 37.05 -5.58 -11.62
CA ALA A 187 35.78 -4.89 -11.94
C ALA A 187 34.69 -5.24 -10.92
N LEU A 188 33.71 -4.35 -10.76
CA LEU A 188 32.68 -4.48 -9.72
C LEU A 188 31.94 -5.83 -9.79
N GLY A 189 31.52 -6.24 -10.97
CA GLY A 189 30.79 -7.52 -11.19
C GLY A 189 31.64 -8.77 -10.94
N ASP A 190 32.98 -8.66 -10.98
CA ASP A 190 33.90 -9.78 -10.76
C ASP A 190 34.36 -9.92 -9.30
N ARG A 191 33.95 -9.00 -8.43
CA ARG A 191 34.27 -9.04 -6.98
C ARG A 191 33.42 -10.07 -6.26
N LYS A 192 33.66 -11.36 -6.55
CA LYS A 192 32.88 -12.48 -6.01
C LYS A 192 32.93 -12.61 -4.48
N ASN A 193 33.95 -12.04 -3.87
CA ASN A 193 34.13 -12.06 -2.42
C ASN A 193 33.53 -10.85 -1.69
N MET A 194 32.79 -10.02 -2.39
CA MET A 194 32.07 -8.88 -1.84
C MET A 194 30.56 -9.00 -2.09
N VAL A 195 29.80 -8.35 -1.23
CA VAL A 195 28.35 -8.11 -1.42
C VAL A 195 28.10 -6.62 -1.39
N PHE A 196 27.09 -6.17 -2.12
CA PHE A 196 26.83 -4.76 -2.35
C PHE A 196 25.42 -4.36 -1.92
N SER A 197 25.29 -3.18 -1.34
CA SER A 197 24.01 -2.58 -0.97
C SER A 197 23.07 -2.50 -2.16
N GLY A 198 21.80 -2.86 -1.95
CA GLY A 198 20.76 -2.89 -2.98
C GLY A 198 20.75 -4.17 -3.83
N SER A 199 21.63 -5.15 -3.52
CA SER A 199 21.59 -6.50 -4.08
C SER A 199 20.68 -7.41 -3.24
N PHE A 200 20.30 -8.56 -3.83
CA PHE A 200 19.44 -9.53 -3.16
C PHE A 200 20.05 -10.92 -3.18
N VAL A 201 19.92 -11.64 -2.07
CA VAL A 201 20.34 -13.03 -1.98
C VAL A 201 19.26 -13.92 -2.62
N THR A 202 19.61 -14.60 -3.72
CA THR A 202 18.69 -15.47 -4.44
C THR A 202 18.79 -16.92 -3.99
N TYR A 203 19.96 -17.34 -3.48
CA TYR A 203 20.20 -18.71 -3.04
C TYR A 203 21.33 -18.77 -2.01
N GLY A 204 21.27 -19.78 -1.12
CA GLY A 204 22.32 -20.05 -0.14
C GLY A 204 22.29 -19.13 1.08
N ARG A 205 23.39 -19.12 1.81
CA ARG A 205 23.58 -18.33 3.03
C ARG A 205 25.01 -17.85 3.17
N GLY A 206 25.22 -16.76 3.93
CA GLY A 206 26.55 -16.24 4.17
C GLY A 206 26.61 -15.28 5.34
N ARG A 207 27.83 -14.87 5.69
CA ARG A 207 28.11 -13.78 6.63
C ARG A 207 29.09 -12.81 5.99
N PHE A 208 28.86 -11.53 6.18
CA PHE A 208 29.78 -10.52 5.68
C PHE A 208 30.09 -9.45 6.71
N LEU A 209 31.26 -8.89 6.61
CA LEU A 209 31.71 -7.74 7.41
C LEU A 209 31.37 -6.46 6.65
N VAL A 210 30.62 -5.57 7.27
CA VAL A 210 30.25 -4.28 6.68
C VAL A 210 31.49 -3.40 6.55
N THR A 211 31.75 -2.92 5.33
CA THR A 211 32.89 -2.08 5.00
C THR A 211 32.53 -0.66 4.62
N ALA A 212 31.32 -0.45 4.07
CA ALA A 212 30.79 0.86 3.72
C ALA A 212 29.26 0.91 3.89
N THR A 213 28.76 2.06 4.30
CA THR A 213 27.34 2.32 4.54
C THR A 213 26.87 3.60 3.84
N GLY A 214 25.58 3.72 3.58
CA GLY A 214 24.94 4.93 3.04
C GLY A 214 25.57 5.42 1.73
N MET A 215 25.95 6.68 1.72
CA MET A 215 26.53 7.33 0.52
C MET A 215 27.93 6.83 0.15
N ASP A 216 28.62 6.12 1.02
CA ASP A 216 29.96 5.55 0.77
C ASP A 216 29.88 4.17 0.08
N THR A 217 28.68 3.55 -0.04
CA THR A 217 28.46 2.31 -0.80
C THR A 217 28.58 2.55 -2.30
N GLU A 218 28.78 1.49 -3.09
CA GLU A 218 28.77 1.59 -4.57
C GLU A 218 27.42 2.13 -5.07
N MET A 219 26.32 1.69 -4.47
CA MET A 219 24.99 2.26 -4.75
C MET A 219 24.89 3.74 -4.36
N GLY A 220 25.50 4.14 -3.25
CA GLY A 220 25.59 5.54 -2.81
C GLY A 220 26.34 6.43 -3.80
N LYS A 221 27.44 5.93 -4.37
CA LYS A 221 28.20 6.63 -5.42
C LYS A 221 27.35 6.84 -6.69
N ILE A 222 26.56 5.83 -7.10
CA ILE A 222 25.61 5.95 -8.22
C ILE A 222 24.52 6.97 -7.89
N ALA A 223 23.94 6.89 -6.70
CA ALA A 223 22.93 7.85 -6.24
C ALA A 223 23.46 9.29 -6.22
N GLN A 224 24.74 9.48 -5.92
CA GLN A 224 25.39 10.79 -5.97
C GLN A 224 25.47 11.35 -7.40
N LEU A 225 25.65 10.49 -8.41
CA LEU A 225 25.63 10.88 -9.82
C LEU A 225 24.22 11.19 -10.33
N LEU A 226 23.20 10.56 -9.75
CA LEU A 226 21.77 10.71 -10.10
C LEU A 226 21.06 11.83 -9.32
N LYS A 227 21.77 12.81 -8.78
CA LYS A 227 21.31 13.89 -7.86
C LYS A 227 20.06 14.67 -8.27
N ASN A 228 19.50 14.48 -9.47
CA ASN A 228 18.39 15.25 -10.03
C ASN A 228 17.15 14.43 -10.39
N THR A 229 16.97 13.24 -9.84
CA THR A 229 15.75 12.47 -10.12
C THR A 229 14.60 13.01 -9.26
N GLU A 230 13.69 13.76 -9.89
CA GLU A 230 12.45 14.23 -9.25
C GLU A 230 11.58 13.02 -8.86
N GLU A 231 10.90 13.11 -7.71
CA GLU A 231 9.90 12.12 -7.28
C GLU A 231 8.83 11.97 -8.38
N ARG A 232 8.55 10.73 -8.77
CA ARG A 232 7.54 10.43 -9.80
C ARG A 232 6.16 10.81 -9.28
N LYS A 233 5.48 11.72 -9.98
CA LYS A 233 4.09 12.10 -9.71
C LYS A 233 3.15 10.92 -9.98
N THR A 234 2.04 10.85 -9.23
CA THR A 234 0.99 9.86 -9.50
C THR A 234 0.28 10.15 -10.83
N PRO A 235 -0.31 9.15 -11.52
CA PRO A 235 -1.09 9.37 -12.73
C PRO A 235 -2.18 10.43 -12.55
N LEU A 236 -2.82 10.46 -11.38
CA LEU A 236 -3.79 11.47 -11.00
C LEU A 236 -3.18 12.88 -10.95
N GLN A 237 -2.04 13.03 -10.28
CA GLN A 237 -1.34 14.32 -10.21
C GLN A 237 -0.93 14.80 -11.61
N VAL A 238 -0.42 13.91 -12.46
CA VAL A 238 -0.09 14.24 -13.86
C VAL A 238 -1.34 14.69 -14.64
N SER A 239 -2.46 13.99 -14.50
CA SER A 239 -3.72 14.32 -15.16
C SER A 239 -4.26 15.67 -14.70
N LEU A 240 -4.17 15.97 -13.40
CA LEU A 240 -4.62 17.23 -12.82
C LEU A 240 -3.70 18.40 -13.24
N ASP A 241 -2.39 18.20 -13.29
CA ASP A 241 -1.44 19.20 -13.78
C ASP A 241 -1.70 19.54 -15.25
N GLN A 242 -1.97 18.51 -16.09
CA GLN A 242 -2.33 18.72 -17.50
C GLN A 242 -3.66 19.46 -17.65
N PHE A 243 -4.65 19.12 -16.82
CA PHE A 243 -5.93 19.84 -16.80
C PHE A 243 -5.75 21.29 -16.36
N GLY A 244 -5.04 21.52 -15.26
CA GLY A 244 -4.72 22.88 -14.78
C GLY A 244 -4.04 23.72 -15.85
N ARG A 245 -3.04 23.15 -16.56
CA ARG A 245 -2.36 23.82 -17.67
C ARG A 245 -3.31 24.16 -18.83
N LYS A 246 -4.17 23.22 -19.25
CA LYS A 246 -5.18 23.48 -20.30
C LYS A 246 -6.17 24.55 -19.87
N LEU A 247 -6.67 24.47 -18.63
CA LEU A 247 -7.58 25.44 -18.06
C LEU A 247 -6.94 26.86 -18.04
N SER A 248 -5.69 26.97 -17.56
CA SER A 248 -4.95 28.22 -17.53
C SER A 248 -4.81 28.85 -18.92
N ILE A 249 -4.50 28.06 -19.95
CA ILE A 249 -4.41 28.55 -21.34
C ILE A 249 -5.78 29.06 -21.81
N ILE A 250 -6.87 28.34 -21.57
CA ILE A 250 -8.22 28.75 -21.95
C ILE A 250 -8.57 30.05 -21.27
N ILE A 251 -8.29 30.22 -20.00
CA ILE A 251 -8.55 31.41 -19.22
C ILE A 251 -7.75 32.61 -19.72
N LEU A 252 -6.47 32.42 -20.01
CA LEU A 252 -5.63 33.48 -20.58
C LEU A 252 -6.17 33.98 -21.92
N VAL A 253 -6.67 33.08 -22.78
CA VAL A 253 -7.32 33.44 -24.04
C VAL A 253 -8.60 34.23 -23.77
N ILE A 254 -9.44 33.83 -22.84
CA ILE A 254 -10.66 34.54 -22.44
C ILE A 254 -10.30 35.92 -21.87
N CYS A 255 -9.28 36.00 -21.00
CA CYS A 255 -8.80 37.27 -20.47
C CYS A 255 -8.32 38.22 -21.56
N ALA A 256 -7.54 37.72 -22.54
CA ALA A 256 -7.05 38.53 -23.66
C ALA A 256 -8.20 39.02 -24.55
N VAL A 257 -9.19 38.17 -24.84
CA VAL A 257 -10.37 38.54 -25.61
C VAL A 257 -11.20 39.62 -24.88
N LEU A 258 -11.48 39.39 -23.59
CA LEU A 258 -12.23 40.35 -22.79
C LEU A 258 -11.50 41.69 -22.66
N PHE A 259 -10.19 41.67 -22.41
CA PHE A 259 -9.36 42.84 -22.39
C PHE A 259 -9.45 43.60 -23.73
N GLY A 260 -9.32 42.92 -24.85
CA GLY A 260 -9.45 43.48 -26.19
C GLY A 260 -10.83 44.08 -26.44
N VAL A 261 -11.92 43.41 -26.07
CA VAL A 261 -13.28 43.89 -26.20
C VAL A 261 -13.51 45.12 -25.32
N SER A 262 -13.07 45.14 -24.06
CA SER A 262 -13.23 46.27 -23.17
C SER A 262 -12.50 47.52 -23.68
N VAL A 263 -11.25 47.37 -24.14
CA VAL A 263 -10.45 48.48 -24.60
C VAL A 263 -10.87 48.98 -26.00
N LEU A 264 -11.01 48.03 -26.96
CA LEU A 264 -11.20 48.42 -28.39
C LEU A 264 -12.67 48.69 -28.76
N TRP A 265 -13.62 48.00 -28.13
CA TRP A 265 -15.04 48.16 -28.47
C TRP A 265 -15.79 49.07 -27.49
N ARG A 266 -15.51 48.94 -26.18
CA ARG A 266 -16.17 49.70 -25.12
C ARG A 266 -15.48 51.05 -24.81
N HIS A 267 -14.25 51.23 -25.28
CA HIS A 267 -13.41 52.36 -24.97
C HIS A 267 -13.22 52.59 -23.45
N GLU A 268 -13.22 51.50 -22.68
CA GLU A 268 -12.97 51.56 -21.25
C GLU A 268 -11.51 51.95 -20.96
N ASN A 269 -11.28 52.49 -19.76
CA ASN A 269 -9.93 52.76 -19.32
C ASN A 269 -9.10 51.45 -19.31
N VAL A 270 -7.92 51.50 -19.95
CA VAL A 270 -7.00 50.34 -20.06
C VAL A 270 -6.73 49.70 -18.70
N MET A 271 -6.64 50.52 -17.63
CA MET A 271 -6.42 50.01 -16.28
C MET A 271 -7.61 49.16 -15.76
N ASN A 272 -8.85 49.65 -15.95
CA ASN A 272 -10.04 48.91 -15.52
C ASN A 272 -10.16 47.59 -16.30
N ALA A 273 -9.93 47.61 -17.60
CA ALA A 273 -9.92 46.41 -18.42
C ALA A 273 -8.83 45.42 -17.99
N PHE A 274 -7.64 45.92 -17.63
CA PHE A 274 -6.56 45.11 -17.11
C PHE A 274 -6.89 44.47 -15.74
N LEU A 275 -7.43 45.25 -14.80
CA LEU A 275 -7.87 44.74 -13.48
C LEU A 275 -8.95 43.69 -13.62
N PHE A 276 -9.88 43.85 -14.57
CA PHE A 276 -10.85 42.77 -14.89
C PHE A 276 -10.19 41.47 -15.36
N ALA A 277 -9.23 41.60 -16.29
CA ALA A 277 -8.52 40.45 -16.81
C ALA A 277 -7.72 39.71 -15.70
N VAL A 278 -7.07 40.49 -14.82
CA VAL A 278 -6.35 39.97 -13.67
C VAL A 278 -7.30 39.30 -12.67
N ALA A 279 -8.41 39.94 -12.33
CA ALA A 279 -9.42 39.36 -11.44
C ALA A 279 -9.95 38.02 -11.98
N LEU A 280 -10.24 37.98 -13.28
CA LEU A 280 -10.68 36.76 -13.95
C LEU A 280 -9.62 35.63 -13.88
N ALA A 281 -8.36 35.97 -14.16
CA ALA A 281 -7.26 35.01 -14.13
C ALA A 281 -7.09 34.41 -12.72
N VAL A 282 -7.14 35.26 -11.69
CA VAL A 282 -7.00 34.84 -10.29
C VAL A 282 -8.19 34.00 -9.84
N ALA A 283 -9.44 34.38 -10.21
CA ALA A 283 -10.63 33.63 -9.87
C ALA A 283 -10.65 32.20 -10.43
N ALA A 284 -9.97 32.02 -11.55
CA ALA A 284 -10.14 30.84 -12.40
C ALA A 284 -9.16 29.70 -12.08
N ILE A 285 -8.04 29.98 -11.46
CA ILE A 285 -6.97 28.99 -11.31
C ILE A 285 -7.01 28.36 -9.91
N PRO A 286 -7.22 27.03 -9.83
CA PRO A 286 -7.26 26.31 -8.55
C PRO A 286 -5.82 26.01 -8.07
N GLU A 287 -5.14 26.98 -7.46
CA GLU A 287 -3.74 26.87 -7.00
C GLU A 287 -3.50 25.70 -6.01
N ALA A 288 -4.48 25.45 -5.14
CA ALA A 288 -4.37 24.43 -4.08
C ALA A 288 -4.62 22.98 -4.55
N LEU A 289 -4.97 22.75 -5.82
CA LEU A 289 -5.48 21.45 -6.27
C LEU A 289 -4.49 20.31 -6.08
N SER A 290 -3.26 20.44 -6.54
CA SER A 290 -2.22 19.39 -6.42
C SER A 290 -1.80 19.16 -4.97
N SER A 291 -1.69 20.23 -4.18
CA SER A 291 -1.34 20.14 -2.76
C SER A 291 -2.41 19.41 -1.95
N ILE A 292 -3.69 19.70 -2.20
CA ILE A 292 -4.82 19.05 -1.52
C ILE A 292 -4.85 17.55 -1.84
N VAL A 293 -4.65 17.16 -3.10
CA VAL A 293 -4.59 15.75 -3.50
C VAL A 293 -3.48 15.01 -2.73
N THR A 294 -2.30 15.59 -2.64
CA THR A 294 -1.17 15.02 -1.90
C THR A 294 -1.49 14.88 -0.41
N ILE A 295 -2.12 15.88 0.21
CA ILE A 295 -2.54 15.83 1.61
C ILE A 295 -3.58 14.72 1.83
N VAL A 296 -4.58 14.60 0.95
CA VAL A 296 -5.63 13.58 1.04
C VAL A 296 -5.06 12.17 0.88
N LEU A 297 -4.15 11.97 -0.08
CA LEU A 297 -3.41 10.72 -0.25
C LEU A 297 -2.62 10.37 1.02
N SER A 298 -1.95 11.34 1.63
CA SER A 298 -1.20 11.15 2.88
C SER A 298 -2.10 10.74 4.05
N PHE A 299 -3.29 11.32 4.18
CA PHE A 299 -4.27 10.86 5.20
C PHE A 299 -4.75 9.43 4.93
N GLY A 300 -4.98 9.11 3.66
CA GLY A 300 -5.36 7.77 3.24
C GLY A 300 -4.30 6.72 3.57
N THR A 301 -3.03 6.99 3.24
CA THR A 301 -1.92 6.08 3.56
C THR A 301 -1.74 5.88 5.06
N ARG A 302 -1.84 6.95 5.84
CA ARG A 302 -1.77 6.85 7.31
C ARG A 302 -2.90 6.00 7.90
N LYS A 303 -4.09 6.07 7.33
CA LYS A 303 -5.22 5.22 7.74
C LYS A 303 -4.96 3.76 7.37
N MET A 304 -4.49 3.50 6.12
CA MET A 304 -4.15 2.15 5.68
C MET A 304 -3.07 1.51 6.55
N ALA A 305 -2.03 2.26 6.92
CA ALA A 305 -0.98 1.79 7.82
C ALA A 305 -1.51 1.39 9.21
N LYS A 306 -2.49 2.11 9.76
CA LYS A 306 -3.16 1.73 11.00
C LYS A 306 -4.02 0.46 10.88
N GLU A 307 -4.39 0.10 9.68
CA GLU A 307 -5.17 -1.09 9.33
C GLU A 307 -4.28 -2.17 8.71
N ASN A 308 -3.00 -2.24 9.09
CA ASN A 308 -2.00 -3.24 8.70
C ASN A 308 -1.59 -3.24 7.22
N ALA A 309 -1.86 -2.17 6.46
CA ALA A 309 -1.44 -2.03 5.08
C ALA A 309 -0.46 -0.85 4.93
N ILE A 310 0.84 -1.13 4.85
CA ILE A 310 1.88 -0.12 4.65
C ILE A 310 2.04 0.15 3.16
N ILE A 311 1.80 1.38 2.76
CA ILE A 311 1.96 1.82 1.37
C ILE A 311 3.38 2.33 1.15
N ARG A 312 4.10 1.78 0.19
CA ARG A 312 5.46 2.18 -0.17
C ARG A 312 5.48 3.28 -1.24
N HIS A 313 4.52 3.27 -2.14
CA HIS A 313 4.41 4.26 -3.23
C HIS A 313 2.99 4.85 -3.27
N LEU A 314 2.86 6.17 -3.31
CA LEU A 314 1.55 6.85 -3.34
C LEU A 314 0.66 6.42 -4.51
N GLN A 315 1.27 6.01 -5.64
CA GLN A 315 0.56 5.48 -6.80
C GLN A 315 -0.29 4.26 -6.45
N ALA A 316 0.15 3.43 -5.48
CA ALA A 316 -0.60 2.27 -5.04
C ALA A 316 -1.95 2.63 -4.40
N VAL A 317 -2.05 3.78 -3.69
CA VAL A 317 -3.33 4.24 -3.08
C VAL A 317 -4.37 4.53 -4.16
N GLU A 318 -3.95 5.19 -5.23
CA GLU A 318 -4.81 5.49 -6.38
C GLU A 318 -5.25 4.22 -7.09
N GLY A 319 -4.29 3.32 -7.36
CA GLY A 319 -4.52 2.03 -8.00
C GLY A 319 -5.45 1.15 -7.19
N LEU A 320 -5.29 1.07 -5.85
CA LEU A 320 -6.14 0.29 -4.95
C LEU A 320 -7.63 0.61 -5.13
N GLY A 321 -7.97 1.90 -5.29
CA GLY A 321 -9.35 2.32 -5.52
C GLY A 321 -9.97 1.82 -6.83
N SER A 322 -9.17 1.35 -7.77
CA SER A 322 -9.58 0.91 -9.11
C SER A 322 -9.33 -0.57 -9.38
N VAL A 323 -8.79 -1.32 -8.40
CA VAL A 323 -8.53 -2.76 -8.53
C VAL A 323 -9.81 -3.50 -8.94
N SER A 324 -9.69 -4.30 -10.00
CA SER A 324 -10.76 -5.14 -10.53
C SER A 324 -10.46 -6.65 -10.44
N VAL A 325 -9.16 -7.01 -10.31
CA VAL A 325 -8.70 -8.39 -10.14
C VAL A 325 -7.68 -8.45 -9.01
N ILE A 326 -7.83 -9.41 -8.11
CA ILE A 326 -6.84 -9.72 -7.06
C ILE A 326 -6.34 -11.13 -7.29
N CYS A 327 -5.10 -11.26 -7.73
CA CYS A 327 -4.38 -12.53 -7.83
C CYS A 327 -3.69 -12.79 -6.50
N SER A 328 -4.17 -13.77 -5.73
CA SER A 328 -3.64 -14.07 -4.41
C SER A 328 -2.90 -15.39 -4.40
N ASP A 329 -1.69 -15.40 -3.83
CA ASP A 329 -1.08 -16.65 -3.42
C ASP A 329 -1.95 -17.32 -2.34
N LYS A 330 -1.94 -18.64 -2.31
CA LYS A 330 -2.71 -19.42 -1.35
C LYS A 330 -2.08 -19.37 0.05
N THR A 331 -0.80 -19.80 0.12
CA THR A 331 -0.11 -20.06 1.37
C THR A 331 0.20 -18.77 2.13
N GLY A 332 -0.10 -18.76 3.43
CA GLY A 332 0.17 -17.61 4.30
C GLY A 332 -0.73 -16.40 4.07
N THR A 333 -1.38 -16.24 2.92
CA THR A 333 -2.27 -15.11 2.60
C THR A 333 -3.74 -15.47 2.78
N LEU A 334 -4.22 -16.47 2.02
CA LEU A 334 -5.60 -16.99 2.12
C LEU A 334 -5.72 -18.03 3.24
N THR A 335 -4.63 -18.73 3.52
CA THR A 335 -4.53 -19.75 4.54
C THR A 335 -3.65 -19.30 5.70
N GLN A 336 -3.66 -20.07 6.80
CA GLN A 336 -2.95 -19.73 8.04
C GLN A 336 -1.43 -19.97 7.97
N ASN A 337 -0.93 -20.62 6.91
CA ASN A 337 0.45 -21.14 6.80
C ASN A 337 0.82 -22.08 7.95
N ARG A 338 -0.13 -22.90 8.38
CA ARG A 338 0.01 -23.83 9.49
C ARG A 338 -0.81 -25.08 9.25
N MET A 339 -0.13 -26.23 9.15
CA MET A 339 -0.82 -27.51 9.02
C MET A 339 -1.69 -27.78 10.26
N THR A 340 -2.90 -28.24 10.04
CA THR A 340 -3.88 -28.55 11.10
C THR A 340 -4.58 -29.84 10.76
N VAL A 341 -4.64 -30.78 11.73
CA VAL A 341 -5.39 -32.01 11.57
C VAL A 341 -6.88 -31.72 11.48
N ARG A 342 -7.55 -32.30 10.49
CA ARG A 342 -8.99 -32.14 10.23
C ARG A 342 -9.79 -33.40 10.51
N LYS A 343 -9.26 -34.53 10.08
CA LYS A 343 -9.94 -35.80 10.19
C LYS A 343 -9.00 -36.95 10.59
N LEU A 344 -9.53 -37.95 11.24
CA LEU A 344 -8.88 -39.19 11.55
C LEU A 344 -9.70 -40.35 11.00
N TYR A 345 -9.01 -41.45 10.71
CA TYR A 345 -9.66 -42.74 10.43
C TYR A 345 -9.01 -43.78 11.27
N THR A 346 -9.77 -44.40 12.18
CA THR A 346 -9.33 -45.50 13.04
C THR A 346 -10.52 -46.36 13.46
N GLY A 347 -10.29 -47.62 13.77
CA GLY A 347 -11.38 -48.52 14.15
C GLY A 347 -12.46 -48.76 13.08
N GLY A 348 -12.18 -48.35 11.80
CA GLY A 348 -13.13 -48.46 10.71
C GLY A 348 -14.05 -47.24 10.56
N GLU A 349 -13.88 -46.17 11.35
CA GLU A 349 -14.71 -44.98 11.38
C GLU A 349 -13.89 -43.71 11.05
N VAL A 350 -14.55 -42.75 10.43
CA VAL A 350 -14.00 -41.40 10.18
C VAL A 350 -14.45 -40.46 11.31
N ILE A 351 -13.49 -39.79 11.92
CA ILE A 351 -13.69 -38.94 13.10
C ILE A 351 -13.17 -37.54 12.75
N ASP A 352 -13.94 -36.47 13.04
CA ASP A 352 -13.43 -35.10 12.95
C ASP A 352 -12.40 -34.85 14.07
N ALA A 353 -11.33 -34.12 13.77
CA ALA A 353 -10.25 -33.83 14.73
C ALA A 353 -10.72 -33.17 16.04
N LYS A 354 -11.80 -32.36 15.96
CA LYS A 354 -12.41 -31.74 17.14
C LYS A 354 -13.07 -32.74 18.12
N ASP A 355 -13.43 -33.91 17.59
CA ASP A 355 -14.11 -34.97 18.34
C ASP A 355 -13.10 -36.11 18.73
N ALA A 356 -11.80 -35.90 18.49
CA ALA A 356 -10.73 -36.83 18.86
C ALA A 356 -10.63 -36.96 20.39
N ASP A 357 -10.60 -38.21 20.88
CA ASP A 357 -10.46 -38.49 22.30
C ASP A 357 -9.31 -39.49 22.55
N PHE A 358 -8.23 -39.00 23.19
CA PHE A 358 -7.10 -39.81 23.58
C PHE A 358 -7.43 -40.86 24.67
N ARG A 359 -8.61 -40.83 25.27
CA ARG A 359 -9.09 -41.79 26.26
C ARG A 359 -9.84 -42.97 25.61
N ASP A 360 -10.22 -42.82 24.34
CA ASP A 360 -10.87 -43.85 23.57
C ASP A 360 -9.86 -44.93 23.22
N PRO A 361 -10.06 -46.21 23.65
CA PRO A 361 -9.12 -47.28 23.33
C PRO A 361 -8.89 -47.57 21.86
N LEU A 362 -9.79 -47.12 20.97
CA LEU A 362 -9.68 -47.26 19.52
C LEU A 362 -8.81 -46.15 18.91
N GLN A 363 -8.85 -44.94 19.50
CA GLN A 363 -8.13 -43.77 19.01
C GLN A 363 -6.75 -43.59 19.66
N GLU A 364 -6.59 -43.94 20.93
CA GLU A 364 -5.38 -43.76 21.72
C GLU A 364 -4.12 -44.32 21.03
N PRO A 365 -4.12 -45.55 20.46
CA PRO A 365 -2.93 -46.09 19.81
C PRO A 365 -2.46 -45.25 18.61
N LEU A 366 -3.39 -44.73 17.80
CA LEU A 366 -3.13 -43.85 16.65
C LEU A 366 -2.53 -42.55 17.13
N LEU A 367 -3.19 -41.90 18.07
CA LEU A 367 -2.82 -40.57 18.56
C LEU A 367 -1.49 -40.58 19.32
N ARG A 368 -1.25 -41.60 20.14
CA ARG A 368 0.03 -41.84 20.82
C ARG A 368 1.15 -42.06 19.80
N THR A 369 0.92 -42.93 18.80
CA THR A 369 1.90 -43.19 17.75
C THR A 369 2.26 -41.89 16.98
N ALA A 370 1.28 -41.05 16.69
CA ALA A 370 1.49 -39.76 16.04
C ALA A 370 2.42 -38.83 16.84
N LEU A 371 2.27 -38.77 18.17
CA LEU A 371 3.13 -38.00 19.07
C LEU A 371 4.55 -38.58 19.20
N LEU A 372 4.63 -39.92 19.35
CA LEU A 372 5.91 -40.60 19.55
C LEU A 372 6.80 -40.61 18.30
N CYS A 373 6.18 -40.73 17.12
CA CYS A 373 6.89 -40.74 15.84
C CYS A 373 6.97 -39.35 15.22
N SER A 374 7.29 -38.33 16.02
CA SER A 374 7.45 -36.94 15.63
C SER A 374 8.67 -36.31 16.28
N ASP A 375 9.36 -35.44 15.57
CA ASP A 375 10.53 -34.68 16.05
C ASP A 375 10.18 -33.23 16.40
N ALA A 376 9.00 -32.79 16.03
CA ALA A 376 8.51 -31.42 16.28
C ALA A 376 8.30 -31.21 17.79
N VAL A 377 8.53 -29.97 18.24
CA VAL A 377 8.35 -29.52 19.62
C VAL A 377 7.53 -28.22 19.59
N ILE A 378 6.58 -28.11 20.52
CA ILE A 378 5.80 -26.89 20.72
C ILE A 378 6.08 -26.35 22.12
N SER A 379 6.52 -25.10 22.21
CA SER A 379 6.76 -24.44 23.50
C SER A 379 6.06 -23.09 23.50
N GLY A 380 4.87 -23.03 24.08
CA GLY A 380 4.00 -21.86 24.04
C GLY A 380 3.59 -21.51 22.62
N ASP A 381 3.96 -20.30 22.15
CA ASP A 381 3.66 -19.84 20.78
C ASP A 381 4.72 -20.25 19.74
N THR A 382 5.82 -20.91 20.17
CA THR A 382 6.92 -21.28 19.28
C THR A 382 6.77 -22.73 18.85
N GLU A 383 6.71 -22.96 17.53
CA GLU A 383 6.69 -24.28 16.90
C GLU A 383 8.05 -24.54 16.24
N ILE A 384 8.68 -25.68 16.57
CA ILE A 384 9.97 -26.10 16.00
C ILE A 384 9.78 -27.47 15.37
N GLY A 385 10.07 -27.60 14.07
CA GLY A 385 9.98 -28.88 13.35
C GLY A 385 9.24 -28.76 12.02
N ASP A 386 9.02 -29.92 11.36
CA ASP A 386 8.23 -29.98 10.12
C ASP A 386 6.76 -29.61 10.39
N PRO A 387 6.13 -28.76 9.55
CA PRO A 387 4.73 -28.37 9.74
C PRO A 387 3.74 -29.55 9.83
N THR A 388 4.04 -30.67 9.20
CA THR A 388 3.21 -31.88 9.27
C THR A 388 3.30 -32.51 10.66
N GLU A 389 4.48 -32.48 11.28
CA GLU A 389 4.71 -33.01 12.61
C GLU A 389 4.19 -32.08 13.71
N THR A 390 4.36 -30.73 13.54
CA THR A 390 3.79 -29.77 14.49
C THR A 390 2.27 -29.88 14.54
N ALA A 391 1.60 -30.22 13.42
CA ALA A 391 0.16 -30.50 13.41
C ALA A 391 -0.24 -31.69 14.26
N LEU A 392 0.57 -32.75 14.29
CA LEU A 392 0.31 -33.92 15.11
C LEU A 392 0.50 -33.62 16.61
N VAL A 393 1.56 -32.89 16.96
CA VAL A 393 1.82 -32.47 18.35
C VAL A 393 0.71 -31.55 18.86
N ARG A 394 0.30 -30.60 18.06
CA ARG A 394 -0.79 -29.65 18.39
C ARG A 394 -2.13 -30.39 18.59
N LEU A 395 -2.40 -31.41 17.82
CA LEU A 395 -3.59 -32.25 18.06
C LEU A 395 -3.57 -32.83 19.47
N GLY A 396 -2.39 -33.30 19.95
CA GLY A 396 -2.19 -33.78 21.31
C GLY A 396 -2.47 -32.69 22.34
N GLU A 397 -1.83 -31.53 22.23
CA GLU A 397 -2.03 -30.41 23.16
C GLU A 397 -3.49 -29.94 23.25
N THR A 398 -4.16 -29.80 22.09
CA THR A 398 -5.57 -29.39 22.04
C THR A 398 -6.48 -30.35 22.78
N ASN A 399 -6.09 -31.65 22.86
CA ASN A 399 -6.82 -32.68 23.58
C ASN A 399 -6.28 -32.91 25.00
N GLY A 400 -5.43 -32.03 25.50
CA GLY A 400 -4.92 -32.06 26.89
C GLY A 400 -3.78 -33.07 27.12
N PHE A 401 -3.10 -33.51 26.05
CA PHE A 401 -1.91 -34.32 26.12
C PHE A 401 -0.66 -33.49 25.90
N ASP A 402 0.13 -33.37 26.95
CA ASP A 402 1.44 -32.72 26.91
C ASP A 402 2.45 -33.69 26.23
N GLU A 403 3.09 -33.23 25.16
CA GLU A 403 4.05 -34.05 24.40
C GLU A 403 5.24 -34.50 25.24
N ASP A 404 5.73 -33.60 26.11
CA ASP A 404 6.87 -33.89 26.99
C ASP A 404 6.53 -35.00 27.97
N LEU A 405 5.33 -35.00 28.55
CA LEU A 405 4.85 -36.07 29.43
C LEU A 405 4.74 -37.40 28.70
N VAL A 406 4.23 -37.38 27.46
CA VAL A 406 4.09 -38.58 26.61
C VAL A 406 5.47 -39.14 26.25
N ARG A 407 6.39 -38.31 25.78
CA ARG A 407 7.75 -38.69 25.39
C ARG A 407 8.60 -39.13 26.58
N ASN A 408 8.47 -38.47 27.71
CA ASN A 408 9.16 -38.87 28.96
C ASN A 408 8.65 -40.23 29.50
N ARG A 409 7.34 -40.49 29.37
CA ARG A 409 6.74 -41.77 29.79
C ARG A 409 7.18 -42.90 28.89
N TRP A 410 7.36 -42.67 27.60
CA TRP A 410 7.73 -43.66 26.58
C TRP A 410 8.92 -43.16 25.75
N PRO A 411 10.11 -43.11 26.32
CA PRO A 411 11.27 -42.54 25.66
C PRO A 411 11.63 -43.28 24.38
N ARG A 412 12.08 -42.56 23.39
CA ARG A 412 12.63 -43.10 22.15
C ARG A 412 13.95 -43.82 22.43
N LEU A 413 14.08 -45.06 22.00
CA LEU A 413 15.28 -45.86 22.17
C LEU A 413 16.18 -45.83 20.92
N THR A 414 15.57 -45.92 19.76
CA THR A 414 16.23 -45.84 18.45
C THR A 414 15.23 -45.39 17.38
N GLU A 415 15.74 -45.08 16.22
CA GLU A 415 14.92 -44.63 15.09
C GLU A 415 15.53 -45.01 13.75
N ILE A 416 14.66 -45.04 12.72
CA ILE A 416 15.01 -44.94 11.31
C ILE A 416 14.42 -43.62 10.86
N PRO A 417 15.25 -42.60 10.60
CA PRO A 417 14.76 -41.26 10.31
C PRO A 417 13.93 -41.21 9.02
N PHE A 418 13.19 -40.12 8.82
CA PHE A 418 12.43 -39.92 7.60
C PHE A 418 13.35 -39.87 6.38
N ASP A 419 12.96 -40.61 5.36
CA ASP A 419 13.63 -40.60 4.06
C ASP A 419 12.60 -40.36 2.96
N SER A 420 12.89 -39.43 2.06
CA SER A 420 11.97 -38.97 1.01
C SER A 420 11.67 -40.03 -0.07
N ASP A 421 12.64 -40.92 -0.34
CA ASP A 421 12.47 -42.00 -1.32
C ASP A 421 11.64 -43.13 -0.72
N ARG A 422 11.86 -43.40 0.55
CA ARG A 422 11.14 -44.38 1.34
C ARG A 422 9.77 -43.88 1.81
N LYS A 423 9.60 -42.57 1.95
CA LYS A 423 8.41 -41.86 2.43
C LYS A 423 7.88 -42.32 3.80
N MET A 424 8.75 -42.75 4.67
CA MET A 424 8.43 -43.30 5.98
C MET A 424 9.46 -42.91 7.03
N MET A 425 9.04 -42.94 8.30
CA MET A 425 9.86 -42.78 9.50
C MET A 425 9.40 -43.83 10.54
N SER A 426 10.35 -44.42 11.27
CA SER A 426 10.07 -45.39 12.32
C SER A 426 10.85 -45.08 13.57
N THR A 427 10.22 -45.26 14.74
CA THR A 427 10.83 -45.08 16.06
C THR A 427 10.50 -46.24 16.98
N VAL A 428 11.40 -46.58 17.89
CA VAL A 428 11.19 -47.66 18.87
C VAL A 428 11.03 -47.10 20.26
N HIS A 429 9.98 -47.51 20.93
CA HIS A 429 9.63 -47.06 22.27
C HIS A 429 9.36 -48.25 23.21
N LYS A 430 9.60 -48.07 24.52
CA LYS A 430 9.27 -49.07 25.54
C LYS A 430 7.88 -48.77 26.08
N LEU A 431 6.89 -49.58 25.66
CA LEU A 431 5.52 -49.48 26.12
C LEU A 431 5.25 -50.54 27.22
N ALA A 432 4.06 -50.49 27.84
CA ALA A 432 3.67 -51.42 28.91
C ALA A 432 3.71 -52.89 28.49
N GLY A 433 3.54 -53.17 27.19
CA GLY A 433 3.55 -54.54 26.61
C GLY A 433 4.89 -55.02 26.03
N GLY A 434 5.99 -54.24 26.16
CA GLY A 434 7.29 -54.55 25.55
C GLY A 434 7.83 -53.45 24.67
N LEU A 435 8.78 -53.76 23.80
CA LEU A 435 9.30 -52.84 22.81
C LEU A 435 8.37 -52.76 21.59
N MET A 436 8.04 -51.57 21.18
CA MET A 436 7.14 -51.28 20.06
C MET A 436 7.83 -50.42 19.02
N LEU A 437 7.89 -50.87 17.79
CA LEU A 437 8.19 -50.08 16.61
C LEU A 437 6.92 -49.36 16.19
N VAL A 438 6.96 -48.06 16.11
CA VAL A 438 5.88 -47.25 15.60
C VAL A 438 6.34 -46.54 14.32
N THR A 439 5.51 -46.54 13.31
CA THR A 439 5.87 -46.08 11.97
C THR A 439 4.82 -45.11 11.45
N LYS A 440 5.25 -43.99 10.84
CA LYS A 440 4.41 -43.12 10.06
C LYS A 440 4.92 -43.03 8.61
N GLY A 441 4.01 -42.83 7.68
CA GLY A 441 4.42 -42.72 6.29
C GLY A 441 3.26 -42.42 5.33
N ALA A 442 3.59 -42.37 4.04
CA ALA A 442 2.60 -42.26 2.98
C ALA A 442 1.71 -43.50 2.95
N THR A 443 0.41 -43.32 2.74
CA THR A 443 -0.60 -44.39 2.85
C THR A 443 -0.31 -45.54 1.90
N ASP A 444 0.05 -45.26 0.65
CA ASP A 444 0.40 -46.24 -0.36
C ASP A 444 1.56 -47.14 0.05
N VAL A 445 2.64 -46.56 0.54
CA VAL A 445 3.87 -47.26 0.95
C VAL A 445 3.67 -48.03 2.23
N LEU A 446 2.96 -47.45 3.23
CA LEU A 446 2.79 -48.09 4.54
C LEU A 446 1.84 -49.28 4.46
N LEU A 447 0.77 -49.20 3.65
CA LEU A 447 -0.19 -50.31 3.47
C LEU A 447 0.46 -51.57 2.86
N ASP A 448 1.42 -51.42 1.97
CA ASP A 448 2.17 -52.56 1.39
C ASP A 448 3.02 -53.29 2.44
N ARG A 449 3.27 -52.67 3.61
CA ARG A 449 4.05 -53.23 4.71
C ARG A 449 3.18 -53.69 5.89
N CYS A 450 1.87 -53.44 5.79
CA CYS A 450 0.91 -53.83 6.83
C CYS A 450 0.24 -55.19 6.55
N VAL A 451 -0.09 -55.88 7.62
CA VAL A 451 -0.90 -57.08 7.58
C VAL A 451 -2.37 -56.67 7.66
N VAL A 452 -3.03 -56.53 6.50
CA VAL A 452 -4.44 -56.16 6.37
C VAL A 452 -5.16 -57.10 5.41
N THR A 453 -6.46 -57.32 5.62
CA THR A 453 -7.29 -58.07 4.68
C THR A 453 -7.56 -57.29 3.41
N ALA A 454 -7.93 -57.94 2.32
CA ALA A 454 -8.27 -57.25 1.07
C ALA A 454 -9.46 -56.31 1.23
N GLU A 455 -10.43 -56.64 2.07
CA GLU A 455 -11.57 -55.74 2.36
C GLU A 455 -11.18 -54.53 3.15
N GLU A 456 -10.35 -54.68 4.19
CA GLU A 456 -9.82 -53.55 4.96
C GLU A 456 -8.95 -52.65 4.11
N ARG A 457 -8.08 -53.22 3.27
CA ARG A 457 -7.24 -52.45 2.34
C ARG A 457 -8.11 -51.60 1.42
N THR A 458 -9.11 -52.18 0.80
CA THR A 458 -10.01 -51.43 -0.11
C THR A 458 -10.71 -50.29 0.62
N LYS A 459 -11.16 -50.53 1.86
CA LYS A 459 -11.82 -49.50 2.65
C LYS A 459 -10.85 -48.36 3.06
N ILE A 460 -9.64 -48.67 3.44
CA ILE A 460 -8.60 -47.70 3.78
C ILE A 460 -8.24 -46.84 2.54
N GLU A 461 -8.07 -47.50 1.39
CA GLU A 461 -7.77 -46.79 0.13
C GLU A 461 -8.92 -45.89 -0.28
N GLN A 462 -10.18 -46.28 -0.14
CA GLN A 462 -11.35 -45.43 -0.38
C GLN A 462 -11.38 -44.20 0.53
N VAL A 463 -11.10 -44.37 1.83
CA VAL A 463 -11.05 -43.25 2.78
C VAL A 463 -9.86 -42.31 2.48
N ASN A 464 -8.71 -42.86 2.12
CA ASN A 464 -7.56 -42.08 1.70
C ASN A 464 -7.86 -41.29 0.43
N GLU A 465 -8.54 -41.87 -0.55
CA GLU A 465 -8.98 -41.18 -1.76
C GLU A 465 -10.01 -40.08 -1.45
N GLN A 466 -10.97 -40.35 -0.56
CA GLN A 466 -11.92 -39.35 -0.09
C GLN A 466 -11.21 -38.18 0.55
N PHE A 467 -10.31 -38.40 1.50
CA PHE A 467 -9.55 -37.36 2.16
C PHE A 467 -8.69 -36.55 1.17
N SER A 468 -8.05 -37.23 0.23
CA SER A 468 -7.26 -36.61 -0.84
C SER A 468 -8.13 -35.72 -1.76
N ASN A 469 -9.35 -36.15 -2.09
CA ASN A 469 -10.32 -35.38 -2.89
C ASN A 469 -10.87 -34.16 -2.12
N GLU A 470 -10.88 -34.22 -0.78
CA GLU A 470 -11.15 -33.06 0.09
C GLU A 470 -9.95 -32.12 0.23
N GLY A 471 -8.83 -32.42 -0.43
CA GLY A 471 -7.61 -31.60 -0.41
C GLY A 471 -6.76 -31.80 0.84
N LEU A 472 -7.00 -32.86 1.61
CA LEU A 472 -6.25 -33.14 2.83
C LEU A 472 -4.97 -33.92 2.50
N ARG A 473 -3.89 -33.62 3.20
CA ARG A 473 -2.66 -34.41 3.22
C ARG A 473 -2.85 -35.53 4.22
N VAL A 474 -2.68 -36.78 3.78
CA VAL A 474 -2.93 -37.99 4.60
C VAL A 474 -1.62 -38.62 5.02
N LEU A 475 -1.49 -38.93 6.29
CA LEU A 475 -0.44 -39.80 6.85
C LEU A 475 -1.06 -41.05 7.41
N ALA A 476 -0.46 -42.20 7.10
CA ALA A 476 -0.78 -43.48 7.68
C ALA A 476 0.14 -43.81 8.88
N PHE A 477 -0.40 -44.54 9.83
CA PHE A 477 0.29 -44.96 11.05
C PHE A 477 0.12 -46.45 11.27
N ALA A 478 1.22 -47.08 11.69
CA ALA A 478 1.24 -48.51 12.01
C ALA A 478 2.22 -48.79 13.15
N CYS A 479 2.09 -49.96 13.74
CA CYS A 479 3.00 -50.41 14.80
C CYS A 479 3.30 -51.89 14.67
N ARG A 480 4.36 -52.36 15.40
CA ARG A 480 4.75 -53.74 15.52
C ARG A 480 5.56 -53.96 16.80
N SER A 481 5.34 -55.08 17.49
CA SER A 481 6.21 -55.49 18.59
C SER A 481 7.56 -55.98 18.05
N VAL A 482 8.65 -55.56 18.71
CA VAL A 482 10.04 -55.94 18.35
C VAL A 482 10.76 -56.53 19.56
N ASP A 483 11.71 -57.43 19.33
CA ASP A 483 12.41 -58.17 20.40
C ASP A 483 13.59 -57.37 21.00
N GLY A 484 14.06 -56.35 20.30
CA GLY A 484 15.21 -55.54 20.72
C GLY A 484 15.10 -54.09 20.23
N PRO A 485 15.89 -53.15 20.80
CA PRO A 485 15.91 -51.77 20.38
C PRO A 485 16.63 -51.54 19.02
N ALA A 486 17.52 -52.45 18.62
CA ALA A 486 18.22 -52.36 17.34
C ALA A 486 17.28 -52.79 16.20
N ILE A 487 16.98 -51.87 15.30
CA ILE A 487 16.07 -52.07 14.17
C ILE A 487 16.78 -51.83 12.83
N THR A 488 16.28 -52.50 11.81
CA THR A 488 16.73 -52.39 10.42
C THR A 488 15.53 -52.13 9.52
N LEU A 489 15.79 -51.83 8.24
CA LEU A 489 14.73 -51.65 7.26
C LEU A 489 13.84 -52.87 7.07
N ALA A 490 14.34 -54.06 7.40
CA ALA A 490 13.57 -55.33 7.35
C ALA A 490 12.47 -55.39 8.44
N ASP A 491 12.64 -54.65 9.53
CA ASP A 491 11.67 -54.61 10.63
C ASP A 491 10.44 -53.76 10.31
N GLU A 492 10.52 -52.91 9.28
CA GLU A 492 9.40 -52.13 8.77
C GLU A 492 8.41 -52.94 7.91
N ASN A 493 8.27 -54.21 8.19
CA ASN A 493 7.31 -55.10 7.50
C ASN A 493 6.44 -55.83 8.54
N SER A 494 5.33 -56.42 8.06
CA SER A 494 4.35 -57.09 8.90
C SER A 494 3.83 -56.20 10.03
N LEU A 495 3.55 -54.94 9.70
CA LEU A 495 3.04 -53.93 10.62
C LEU A 495 1.54 -54.08 10.82
N THR A 496 1.05 -53.73 12.01
CA THR A 496 -0.38 -53.61 12.30
C THR A 496 -0.82 -52.18 11.99
N PHE A 497 -1.76 -52.00 11.08
CA PHE A 497 -2.31 -50.68 10.71
C PHE A 497 -3.12 -50.11 11.87
N LEU A 498 -2.88 -48.84 12.23
CA LEU A 498 -3.56 -48.12 13.32
C LEU A 498 -4.60 -47.14 12.80
N GLY A 499 -4.31 -46.42 11.69
CA GLY A 499 -5.21 -45.45 11.15
C GLY A 499 -4.55 -44.43 10.22
N LEU A 500 -5.37 -43.48 9.76
CA LEU A 500 -4.97 -42.33 8.97
C LEU A 500 -5.21 -41.05 9.75
N ILE A 501 -4.31 -40.08 9.60
CA ILE A 501 -4.51 -38.72 10.06
C ILE A 501 -4.43 -37.81 8.85
N ALA A 502 -5.49 -37.02 8.66
CA ALA A 502 -5.64 -36.15 7.51
C ALA A 502 -5.61 -34.67 7.94
N MET A 503 -4.77 -33.88 7.30
CA MET A 503 -4.47 -32.50 7.68
C MET A 503 -4.39 -31.60 6.47
N MET A 504 -4.57 -30.30 6.70
CA MET A 504 -4.40 -29.24 5.69
C MET A 504 -3.94 -27.95 6.34
N ASP A 505 -3.45 -27.03 5.54
CA ASP A 505 -3.31 -25.62 5.91
C ASP A 505 -4.68 -24.94 5.74
N PRO A 506 -5.42 -24.67 6.83
CA PRO A 506 -6.79 -24.20 6.74
C PRO A 506 -6.86 -22.76 6.23
N PRO A 507 -7.95 -22.40 5.52
CA PRO A 507 -8.20 -20.99 5.21
C PRO A 507 -8.36 -20.16 6.50
N ARG A 508 -7.96 -18.90 6.43
CA ARG A 508 -8.24 -17.95 7.51
C ARG A 508 -9.75 -17.73 7.62
N GLU A 509 -10.28 -17.54 8.81
CA GLU A 509 -11.71 -17.33 9.01
C GLU A 509 -12.23 -16.10 8.26
N GLU A 510 -11.40 -15.02 8.22
CA GLU A 510 -11.75 -13.78 7.55
C GLU A 510 -11.72 -13.88 6.03
N SER A 511 -10.98 -14.85 5.46
CA SER A 511 -10.81 -14.97 3.99
C SER A 511 -12.12 -15.18 3.28
N LYS A 512 -13.03 -16.00 3.82
CA LYS A 512 -14.34 -16.25 3.22
C LYS A 512 -15.20 -14.98 3.15
N ALA A 513 -15.24 -14.21 4.23
CA ALA A 513 -15.99 -12.94 4.28
C ALA A 513 -15.37 -11.91 3.32
N ALA A 514 -14.05 -11.82 3.28
CA ALA A 514 -13.31 -10.91 2.41
C ALA A 514 -13.51 -11.24 0.93
N VAL A 515 -13.46 -12.52 0.55
CA VAL A 515 -13.75 -12.98 -0.83
C VAL A 515 -15.19 -12.61 -1.22
N ALA A 516 -16.17 -12.81 -0.33
CA ALA A 516 -17.55 -12.44 -0.59
C ALA A 516 -17.71 -10.91 -0.76
N GLU A 517 -16.98 -10.11 -0.01
CA GLU A 517 -16.96 -8.65 -0.13
C GLU A 517 -16.33 -8.22 -1.47
N CYS A 518 -15.21 -8.82 -1.89
CA CYS A 518 -14.61 -8.60 -3.22
C CYS A 518 -15.63 -8.81 -4.34
N ILE A 519 -16.32 -9.94 -4.30
CA ILE A 519 -17.27 -10.31 -5.34
C ILE A 519 -18.44 -9.32 -5.42
N ARG A 520 -18.98 -8.92 -4.26
CA ARG A 520 -20.03 -7.88 -4.19
C ARG A 520 -19.54 -6.54 -4.75
N ALA A 521 -18.28 -6.21 -4.50
CA ALA A 521 -17.63 -5.01 -5.00
C ALA A 521 -17.22 -5.07 -6.49
N GLY A 522 -17.60 -6.15 -7.20
CA GLY A 522 -17.24 -6.37 -8.60
C GLY A 522 -15.78 -6.70 -8.84
N ILE A 523 -15.05 -7.07 -7.79
CA ILE A 523 -13.63 -7.46 -7.85
C ILE A 523 -13.57 -8.97 -8.00
N ARG A 524 -12.71 -9.45 -8.89
CA ARG A 524 -12.51 -10.87 -9.13
C ARG A 524 -11.31 -11.39 -8.35
N PRO A 525 -11.51 -12.18 -7.28
CA PRO A 525 -10.42 -12.89 -6.62
C PRO A 525 -10.01 -14.11 -7.43
N ILE A 526 -8.70 -14.33 -7.55
CA ILE A 526 -8.07 -15.45 -8.26
C ILE A 526 -7.03 -16.05 -7.31
N MET A 527 -7.03 -17.37 -7.18
CA MET A 527 -6.02 -18.10 -6.43
C MET A 527 -4.91 -18.56 -7.36
N ILE A 528 -3.67 -18.30 -6.98
CA ILE A 528 -2.48 -18.76 -7.71
C ILE A 528 -1.58 -19.47 -6.72
N THR A 529 -1.20 -20.73 -6.97
CA THR A 529 -0.44 -21.52 -6.00
C THR A 529 0.49 -22.53 -6.66
N GLY A 530 1.57 -22.89 -5.97
CA GLY A 530 2.43 -24.02 -6.30
C GLY A 530 1.83 -25.38 -5.94
N ASP A 531 0.75 -25.42 -5.15
CA ASP A 531 0.09 -26.65 -4.67
C ASP A 531 -0.58 -27.44 -5.79
N HIS A 532 -0.92 -28.68 -5.43
CA HIS A 532 -1.68 -29.56 -6.31
C HIS A 532 -3.10 -29.03 -6.57
N LYS A 533 -3.60 -29.24 -7.80
CA LYS A 533 -4.91 -28.74 -8.26
C LYS A 533 -6.07 -29.12 -7.34
N ILE A 534 -6.09 -30.35 -6.83
CA ILE A 534 -7.17 -30.86 -5.96
C ILE A 534 -7.22 -30.06 -4.67
N THR A 535 -6.10 -29.91 -3.97
CA THR A 535 -5.99 -29.13 -2.75
C THR A 535 -6.37 -27.64 -2.96
N ALA A 536 -5.85 -27.04 -4.02
CA ALA A 536 -6.16 -25.65 -4.37
C ALA A 536 -7.65 -25.46 -4.65
N ALA A 537 -8.27 -26.40 -5.41
CA ALA A 537 -9.69 -26.33 -5.74
C ALA A 537 -10.59 -26.54 -4.51
N ALA A 538 -10.22 -27.44 -3.58
CA ALA A 538 -10.97 -27.67 -2.35
C ALA A 538 -11.01 -26.39 -1.47
N ILE A 539 -9.85 -25.78 -1.22
CA ILE A 539 -9.75 -24.54 -0.44
C ILE A 539 -10.48 -23.40 -1.15
N ALA A 540 -10.32 -23.25 -2.47
CA ALA A 540 -10.97 -22.20 -3.23
C ALA A 540 -12.50 -22.31 -3.25
N ARG A 541 -13.06 -23.53 -3.20
CA ARG A 541 -14.51 -23.77 -3.02
C ARG A 541 -14.96 -23.36 -1.62
N GLU A 542 -14.22 -23.76 -0.59
CA GLU A 542 -14.55 -23.44 0.82
C GLU A 542 -14.66 -21.93 1.05
N ILE A 543 -13.71 -21.14 0.52
CA ILE A 543 -13.70 -19.67 0.66
C ILE A 543 -14.52 -18.93 -0.41
N GLY A 544 -15.03 -19.63 -1.43
CA GLY A 544 -15.92 -19.07 -2.45
C GLY A 544 -15.23 -18.41 -3.65
N ILE A 545 -13.94 -18.65 -3.88
CA ILE A 545 -13.22 -18.23 -5.09
C ILE A 545 -13.62 -19.08 -6.28
N LEU A 546 -13.62 -20.42 -6.13
CA LEU A 546 -14.07 -21.35 -7.17
C LEU A 546 -15.58 -21.56 -7.07
N ARG A 547 -16.28 -21.16 -8.11
CA ARG A 547 -17.76 -21.18 -8.21
C ARG A 547 -18.20 -21.80 -9.53
N ASP A 548 -19.48 -22.09 -9.63
CA ASP A 548 -20.07 -22.60 -10.87
C ASP A 548 -19.77 -21.65 -12.04
N GLY A 549 -19.33 -22.23 -13.15
CA GLY A 549 -18.91 -21.48 -14.34
C GLY A 549 -17.46 -21.01 -14.34
N THR A 550 -16.66 -21.36 -13.31
CA THR A 550 -15.21 -21.11 -13.30
C THR A 550 -14.45 -22.42 -13.06
N GLU A 551 -13.19 -22.46 -13.54
CA GLU A 551 -12.37 -23.67 -13.55
C GLU A 551 -11.12 -23.52 -12.67
N ALA A 552 -10.59 -24.67 -12.23
CA ALA A 552 -9.26 -24.81 -11.68
C ALA A 552 -8.36 -25.50 -12.71
N VAL A 553 -7.19 -24.92 -13.00
CA VAL A 553 -6.26 -25.48 -14.01
C VAL A 553 -4.84 -25.56 -13.43
N GLU A 554 -4.01 -26.42 -14.04
CA GLU A 554 -2.58 -26.47 -13.73
C GLU A 554 -1.78 -25.53 -14.66
N GLY A 555 -0.62 -25.04 -14.17
CA GLY A 555 0.24 -24.14 -14.90
C GLY A 555 0.67 -24.68 -16.27
N ALA A 556 0.87 -25.99 -16.40
CA ALA A 556 1.21 -26.65 -17.67
C ALA A 556 0.19 -26.37 -18.82
N VAL A 557 -1.06 -26.06 -18.49
CA VAL A 557 -2.05 -25.68 -19.50
C VAL A 557 -1.72 -24.33 -20.14
N ILE A 558 -1.02 -23.46 -19.42
CA ILE A 558 -0.63 -22.12 -19.89
C ILE A 558 0.59 -22.18 -20.80
N ASP A 559 1.46 -23.19 -20.65
CA ASP A 559 2.71 -23.30 -21.42
C ASP A 559 2.48 -23.39 -22.92
N GLY A 560 1.39 -24.06 -23.34
CA GLY A 560 1.03 -24.25 -24.74
C GLY A 560 0.23 -23.10 -25.37
N MET A 561 -0.13 -22.06 -24.61
CA MET A 561 -0.98 -20.95 -25.06
C MET A 561 -0.15 -19.74 -25.50
N SER A 562 -0.54 -19.10 -26.59
CA SER A 562 -0.07 -17.75 -26.91
C SER A 562 -0.62 -16.71 -25.91
N ASP A 563 -0.06 -15.51 -25.91
CA ASP A 563 -0.53 -14.45 -25.00
C ASP A 563 -1.95 -13.99 -25.35
N GLU A 564 -2.35 -14.04 -26.63
CA GLU A 564 -3.71 -13.74 -27.11
C GLU A 564 -4.72 -14.82 -26.65
N GLU A 565 -4.36 -16.11 -26.79
CA GLU A 565 -5.18 -17.22 -26.31
C GLU A 565 -5.35 -17.16 -24.79
N LEU A 566 -4.29 -16.83 -24.06
CA LEU A 566 -4.33 -16.68 -22.61
C LEU A 566 -5.27 -15.52 -22.19
N GLN A 567 -5.29 -14.41 -22.92
CA GLN A 567 -6.22 -13.30 -22.65
C GLN A 567 -7.68 -13.73 -22.73
N GLU A 568 -8.05 -14.61 -23.69
CA GLU A 568 -9.40 -15.11 -23.81
C GLU A 568 -9.70 -16.22 -22.78
N PHE A 569 -8.69 -16.87 -22.28
CA PHE A 569 -8.79 -17.98 -21.34
C PHE A 569 -8.94 -17.53 -19.89
N VAL A 570 -8.19 -16.52 -19.44
CA VAL A 570 -8.18 -16.09 -18.02
C VAL A 570 -9.56 -15.78 -17.42
N PRO A 571 -10.59 -15.30 -18.14
CA PRO A 571 -11.91 -15.12 -17.54
C PRO A 571 -12.62 -16.40 -17.12
N LYS A 572 -12.24 -17.54 -17.66
CA LYS A 572 -12.84 -18.83 -17.34
C LYS A 572 -12.24 -19.48 -16.09
N VAL A 573 -11.06 -19.03 -15.68
CA VAL A 573 -10.26 -19.63 -14.62
C VAL A 573 -10.28 -18.76 -13.36
N SER A 574 -10.48 -19.39 -12.21
CA SER A 574 -10.37 -18.75 -10.88
C SER A 574 -9.27 -19.34 -10.02
N VAL A 575 -8.72 -20.51 -10.40
CA VAL A 575 -7.65 -21.17 -9.64
C VAL A 575 -6.57 -21.68 -10.59
N TYR A 576 -5.34 -21.25 -10.34
CA TYR A 576 -4.14 -21.73 -11.04
C TYR A 576 -3.27 -22.50 -10.04
N ALA A 577 -3.06 -23.78 -10.29
CA ALA A 577 -2.29 -24.70 -9.45
C ALA A 577 -0.95 -25.06 -10.12
N ARG A 578 0.06 -25.47 -9.35
CA ARG A 578 1.40 -25.84 -9.85
C ARG A 578 1.97 -24.81 -10.82
N VAL A 579 1.88 -23.54 -10.47
CA VAL A 579 2.37 -22.44 -11.30
C VAL A 579 3.83 -22.13 -11.04
N SER A 580 4.57 -21.85 -12.11
CA SER A 580 5.91 -21.28 -12.06
C SER A 580 5.87 -19.74 -11.91
N PRO A 581 6.99 -19.10 -11.54
CA PRO A 581 7.08 -17.64 -11.52
C PRO A 581 6.70 -16.98 -12.86
N GLU A 582 7.07 -17.59 -13.96
CA GLU A 582 6.76 -17.11 -15.30
C GLU A 582 5.25 -17.14 -15.60
N HIS A 583 4.57 -18.20 -15.18
CA HIS A 583 3.11 -18.28 -15.27
C HIS A 583 2.43 -17.14 -14.52
N LYS A 584 2.91 -16.79 -13.31
CA LYS A 584 2.37 -15.68 -12.51
C LYS A 584 2.44 -14.36 -13.28
N ILE A 585 3.57 -14.07 -13.94
CA ILE A 585 3.74 -12.88 -14.77
C ILE A 585 2.77 -12.88 -15.96
N ARG A 586 2.65 -13.99 -16.67
CA ARG A 586 1.79 -14.12 -17.84
C ARG A 586 0.31 -13.95 -17.49
N ILE A 587 -0.14 -14.53 -16.38
CA ILE A 587 -1.52 -14.37 -15.88
C ILE A 587 -1.82 -12.90 -15.55
N VAL A 588 -0.93 -12.23 -14.81
CA VAL A 588 -1.08 -10.80 -14.48
C VAL A 588 -1.15 -9.96 -15.74
N ARG A 589 -0.23 -10.18 -16.69
CA ARG A 589 -0.19 -9.45 -17.96
C ARG A 589 -1.45 -9.66 -18.81
N ALA A 590 -1.96 -10.89 -18.89
CA ALA A 590 -3.17 -11.20 -19.63
C ALA A 590 -4.39 -10.44 -19.06
N TRP A 591 -4.54 -10.33 -17.74
CA TRP A 591 -5.58 -9.53 -17.14
C TRP A 591 -5.40 -8.02 -17.37
N GLN A 592 -4.18 -7.52 -17.32
CA GLN A 592 -3.86 -6.11 -17.61
C GLN A 592 -4.20 -5.74 -19.06
N GLN A 593 -3.89 -6.61 -20.02
CA GLN A 593 -4.19 -6.41 -21.45
C GLN A 593 -5.68 -6.40 -21.74
N ARG A 594 -6.51 -6.99 -20.88
CA ARG A 594 -7.97 -6.88 -20.91
C ARG A 594 -8.51 -5.58 -20.27
N GLY A 595 -7.65 -4.64 -19.91
CA GLY A 595 -8.02 -3.38 -19.30
C GLY A 595 -8.31 -3.45 -17.79
N ASN A 596 -7.94 -4.54 -17.11
CA ASN A 596 -8.10 -4.68 -15.67
C ASN A 596 -6.93 -4.07 -14.91
N LEU A 597 -7.21 -3.56 -13.71
CA LEU A 597 -6.19 -3.22 -12.72
C LEU A 597 -6.01 -4.42 -11.79
N VAL A 598 -4.79 -4.95 -11.78
CA VAL A 598 -4.44 -6.20 -11.10
C VAL A 598 -3.64 -5.92 -9.85
N ALA A 599 -4.13 -6.42 -8.71
CA ALA A 599 -3.33 -6.60 -7.50
C ALA A 599 -2.78 -8.03 -7.48
N MET A 600 -1.50 -8.20 -7.14
CA MET A 600 -0.84 -9.51 -7.01
C MET A 600 -0.19 -9.64 -5.65
N THR A 601 -0.45 -10.75 -4.94
CA THR A 601 0.21 -11.03 -3.66
C THR A 601 1.36 -12.03 -3.84
N GLY A 602 2.36 -11.94 -2.98
CA GLY A 602 3.46 -12.90 -2.91
C GLY A 602 4.34 -12.65 -1.69
N ASP A 603 5.11 -13.66 -1.31
CA ASP A 603 6.00 -13.64 -0.15
C ASP A 603 7.46 -13.99 -0.50
N GLY A 604 7.70 -14.66 -1.61
CA GLY A 604 9.00 -15.19 -2.00
C GLY A 604 9.74 -14.39 -3.06
N VAL A 605 11.01 -14.72 -3.23
CA VAL A 605 11.87 -14.22 -4.34
C VAL A 605 11.24 -14.52 -5.69
N ASN A 606 10.57 -15.69 -5.80
CA ASN A 606 9.93 -16.15 -7.02
C ASN A 606 8.71 -15.30 -7.42
N ASP A 607 8.13 -14.56 -6.48
CA ASP A 607 6.98 -13.69 -6.70
C ASP A 607 7.36 -12.28 -7.11
N ALA A 608 8.56 -11.83 -6.77
CA ALA A 608 9.00 -10.47 -6.98
C ALA A 608 8.81 -9.96 -8.42
N PRO A 609 9.09 -10.75 -9.48
CA PRO A 609 8.82 -10.30 -10.85
C PRO A 609 7.34 -10.09 -11.14
N ALA A 610 6.45 -10.93 -10.60
CA ALA A 610 5.01 -10.80 -10.76
C ALA A 610 4.44 -9.64 -9.92
N LEU A 611 4.96 -9.41 -8.70
CA LEU A 611 4.64 -8.25 -7.86
C LEU A 611 4.99 -6.94 -8.57
N LYS A 612 6.15 -6.89 -9.22
CA LYS A 612 6.61 -5.71 -9.99
C LYS A 612 5.82 -5.51 -11.27
N GLN A 613 5.35 -6.59 -11.91
CA GLN A 613 4.51 -6.54 -13.13
C GLN A 613 3.11 -6.04 -12.80
N ALA A 614 2.53 -6.40 -11.66
CA ALA A 614 1.19 -6.01 -11.27
C ALA A 614 1.05 -4.48 -11.14
N ASP A 615 -0.16 -3.97 -11.31
CA ASP A 615 -0.44 -2.54 -11.04
C ASP A 615 -0.24 -2.24 -9.55
N ILE A 616 -0.52 -3.23 -8.69
CA ILE A 616 -0.27 -3.18 -7.26
C ILE A 616 0.31 -4.52 -6.79
N GLY A 617 1.63 -4.55 -6.60
CA GLY A 617 2.27 -5.65 -5.87
C GLY A 617 1.97 -5.53 -4.38
N VAL A 618 1.63 -6.64 -3.74
CA VAL A 618 1.31 -6.75 -2.32
C VAL A 618 2.20 -7.82 -1.70
N ALA A 619 3.14 -7.42 -0.87
CA ALA A 619 4.04 -8.34 -0.18
C ALA A 619 3.54 -8.65 1.23
N MET A 620 3.86 -9.85 1.70
CA MET A 620 3.66 -10.25 3.09
C MET A 620 4.71 -9.56 3.99
N GLY A 621 4.32 -9.12 5.16
CA GLY A 621 5.19 -8.40 6.09
C GLY A 621 5.90 -9.31 7.07
N ILE A 622 5.25 -10.41 7.50
CA ILE A 622 5.77 -11.39 8.46
C ILE A 622 6.58 -12.46 7.71
N THR A 623 5.95 -13.15 6.76
CA THR A 623 6.58 -14.27 6.01
C THR A 623 7.33 -13.80 4.76
N GLY A 624 7.08 -12.58 4.30
CA GLY A 624 7.63 -12.08 3.04
C GLY A 624 9.12 -11.75 3.12
N THR A 625 9.85 -12.18 2.08
CA THR A 625 11.25 -11.82 1.89
C THR A 625 11.42 -10.34 1.58
N GLU A 626 12.57 -9.77 1.89
CA GLU A 626 12.86 -8.36 1.59
C GLU A 626 12.79 -8.07 0.07
N VAL A 627 13.15 -9.05 -0.77
CA VAL A 627 12.99 -8.96 -2.24
C VAL A 627 11.53 -8.76 -2.64
N ALA A 628 10.62 -9.54 -2.05
CA ALA A 628 9.19 -9.40 -2.31
C ALA A 628 8.66 -8.05 -1.82
N LYS A 629 9.06 -7.64 -0.61
CA LYS A 629 8.69 -6.34 -0.03
C LYS A 629 9.20 -5.17 -0.88
N ASP A 630 10.40 -5.28 -1.45
CA ASP A 630 10.98 -4.22 -2.29
C ASP A 630 10.30 -4.13 -3.65
N ALA A 631 9.89 -5.24 -4.22
CA ALA A 631 9.15 -5.29 -5.48
C ALA A 631 7.70 -4.79 -5.35
N ALA A 632 7.15 -4.74 -4.13
CA ALA A 632 5.75 -4.44 -3.87
C ALA A 632 5.47 -2.95 -3.65
N GLY A 633 4.29 -2.49 -4.06
CA GLY A 633 3.75 -1.16 -3.76
C GLY A 633 3.08 -1.06 -2.39
N MET A 634 2.72 -2.21 -1.79
CA MET A 634 2.08 -2.32 -0.47
C MET A 634 2.61 -3.54 0.28
N VAL A 635 2.77 -3.41 1.60
CA VAL A 635 3.19 -4.50 2.50
C VAL A 635 2.11 -4.70 3.57
N LEU A 636 1.71 -5.96 3.79
CA LEU A 636 0.73 -6.34 4.81
C LEU A 636 1.46 -6.76 6.09
N THR A 637 1.25 -6.06 7.19
CA THR A 637 1.93 -6.39 8.45
C THR A 637 1.30 -7.58 9.19
N ASP A 638 0.16 -8.07 8.73
CA ASP A 638 -0.59 -9.20 9.29
C ASP A 638 -0.73 -10.40 8.32
N ASP A 639 -0.12 -10.31 7.14
CA ASP A 639 -0.17 -11.31 6.07
C ASP A 639 -1.60 -11.80 5.74
N ASN A 640 -2.59 -10.92 5.84
CA ASN A 640 -4.00 -11.30 5.76
C ASN A 640 -4.68 -10.76 4.49
N PHE A 641 -5.31 -11.64 3.71
CA PHE A 641 -6.08 -11.27 2.51
C PHE A 641 -7.18 -10.24 2.81
N ALA A 642 -7.83 -10.33 3.97
CA ALA A 642 -8.88 -9.38 4.35
C ALA A 642 -8.36 -7.94 4.45
N THR A 643 -7.08 -7.76 4.78
CA THR A 643 -6.43 -6.45 4.83
C THR A 643 -6.28 -5.85 3.44
N ILE A 644 -6.09 -6.66 2.39
CA ILE A 644 -6.10 -6.17 1.00
C ILE A 644 -7.47 -5.58 0.66
N VAL A 645 -8.55 -6.25 1.04
CA VAL A 645 -9.92 -5.80 0.78
C VAL A 645 -10.21 -4.49 1.51
N LYS A 646 -9.75 -4.37 2.77
CA LYS A 646 -9.81 -3.12 3.53
C LYS A 646 -9.01 -2.01 2.85
N ALA A 647 -7.82 -2.32 2.33
CA ALA A 647 -6.99 -1.36 1.61
C ALA A 647 -7.67 -0.89 0.31
N VAL A 648 -8.31 -1.77 -0.45
CA VAL A 648 -9.12 -1.42 -1.61
C VAL A 648 -10.27 -0.50 -1.22
N LYS A 649 -11.01 -0.83 -0.17
CA LYS A 649 -12.09 0.01 0.37
C LYS A 649 -11.58 1.41 0.77
N ASN A 650 -10.44 1.47 1.43
CA ASN A 650 -9.79 2.74 1.78
C ASN A 650 -9.37 3.51 0.52
N GLY A 651 -8.78 2.85 -0.48
CA GLY A 651 -8.41 3.46 -1.76
C GLY A 651 -9.62 4.07 -2.48
N ARG A 652 -10.76 3.37 -2.54
CA ARG A 652 -12.02 3.88 -3.11
C ARG A 652 -12.53 5.11 -2.35
N ASN A 653 -12.50 5.09 -1.00
CA ASN A 653 -12.89 6.23 -0.18
C ASN A 653 -11.96 7.43 -0.36
N VAL A 654 -10.64 7.21 -0.40
CA VAL A 654 -9.65 8.27 -0.65
C VAL A 654 -9.90 8.92 -2.01
N TYR A 655 -10.13 8.12 -3.06
CA TYR A 655 -10.46 8.64 -4.38
C TYR A 655 -11.78 9.44 -4.38
N ALA A 656 -12.82 8.94 -3.72
CA ALA A 656 -14.09 9.65 -3.58
C ALA A 656 -13.89 10.99 -2.87
N ASN A 657 -13.07 11.04 -1.82
CA ASN A 657 -12.75 12.26 -1.07
C ASN A 657 -11.95 13.26 -1.93
N ILE A 658 -10.98 12.78 -2.72
CA ILE A 658 -10.27 13.61 -3.69
C ILE A 658 -11.26 14.22 -4.69
N LYS A 659 -12.17 13.41 -5.25
CA LYS A 659 -13.19 13.86 -6.19
C LYS A 659 -14.11 14.93 -5.60
N ARG A 660 -14.51 14.78 -4.33
CA ARG A 660 -15.30 15.77 -3.58
C ARG A 660 -14.57 17.09 -3.40
N ALA A 661 -13.30 17.04 -3.02
CA ALA A 661 -12.46 18.22 -2.85
C ALA A 661 -12.25 18.96 -4.19
N ILE A 662 -12.01 18.22 -5.29
CA ILE A 662 -11.88 18.77 -6.63
C ILE A 662 -13.21 19.42 -7.09
N GLN A 663 -14.34 18.76 -6.86
CA GLN A 663 -15.68 19.30 -7.20
C GLN A 663 -15.92 20.63 -6.48
N PHE A 664 -15.62 20.67 -5.19
CA PHE A 664 -15.74 21.91 -4.38
C PHE A 664 -14.92 23.07 -4.96
N LEU A 665 -13.63 22.83 -5.25
CA LEU A 665 -12.74 23.86 -5.79
C LEU A 665 -13.18 24.33 -7.17
N LEU A 666 -13.44 23.41 -8.09
CA LEU A 666 -13.77 23.76 -9.47
C LEU A 666 -15.12 24.46 -9.59
N SER A 667 -16.15 24.02 -8.83
CA SER A 667 -17.47 24.67 -8.86
C SER A 667 -17.41 26.09 -8.29
N GLY A 668 -16.63 26.30 -7.23
CA GLY A 668 -16.40 27.63 -6.68
C GLY A 668 -15.66 28.56 -7.64
N ASN A 669 -14.61 28.08 -8.30
CA ASN A 669 -13.90 28.87 -9.31
C ASN A 669 -14.77 29.17 -10.52
N THR A 670 -15.57 28.20 -10.98
CA THR A 670 -16.57 28.41 -12.04
C THR A 670 -17.55 29.51 -11.68
N ALA A 671 -18.01 29.57 -10.42
CA ALA A 671 -18.90 30.66 -9.97
C ALA A 671 -18.23 32.01 -10.04
N GLY A 672 -16.98 32.13 -9.61
CA GLY A 672 -16.19 33.36 -9.72
C GLY A 672 -16.01 33.83 -11.18
N ILE A 673 -15.60 32.87 -12.06
CA ILE A 673 -15.45 33.13 -13.51
C ILE A 673 -16.77 33.65 -14.12
N LEU A 674 -17.87 32.95 -13.89
CA LEU A 674 -19.16 33.29 -14.45
C LEU A 674 -19.65 34.66 -13.95
N THR A 675 -19.40 34.99 -12.67
CA THR A 675 -19.76 36.30 -12.10
C THR A 675 -18.96 37.44 -12.75
N VAL A 676 -17.64 37.28 -12.88
CA VAL A 676 -16.77 38.31 -13.52
C VAL A 676 -17.12 38.44 -15.00
N LEU A 677 -17.30 37.33 -15.70
CA LEU A 677 -17.67 37.31 -17.12
C LEU A 677 -19.01 38.03 -17.34
N TYR A 678 -20.01 37.69 -16.51
CA TYR A 678 -21.33 38.33 -16.60
C TYR A 678 -21.23 39.85 -16.37
N ALA A 679 -20.56 40.28 -15.32
CA ALA A 679 -20.38 41.72 -15.04
C ALA A 679 -19.68 42.44 -16.18
N SER A 680 -18.63 41.87 -16.76
CA SER A 680 -17.92 42.39 -17.90
C SER A 680 -18.84 42.52 -19.14
N LEU A 681 -19.60 41.48 -19.48
CA LEU A 681 -20.51 41.49 -20.63
C LEU A 681 -21.64 42.49 -20.48
N MET A 682 -22.13 42.71 -19.26
CA MET A 682 -23.21 43.67 -18.98
C MET A 682 -22.73 45.11 -18.75
N GLY A 683 -21.42 45.39 -18.76
CA GLY A 683 -20.88 46.70 -18.51
C GLY A 683 -21.03 47.18 -17.08
N LEU A 684 -21.07 46.26 -16.14
CA LEU A 684 -21.17 46.53 -14.71
C LEU A 684 -19.78 46.81 -14.13
N PRO A 685 -19.71 47.48 -12.97
CA PRO A 685 -18.43 47.62 -12.26
C PRO A 685 -17.82 46.26 -11.92
N VAL A 686 -16.48 46.20 -11.65
CA VAL A 686 -15.77 45.00 -11.25
C VAL A 686 -16.42 44.39 -10.00
N PRO A 687 -16.89 43.11 -10.00
CA PRO A 687 -17.62 42.55 -8.88
C PRO A 687 -16.70 42.14 -7.72
N PHE A 688 -15.41 41.97 -7.97
CA PHE A 688 -14.43 41.54 -6.95
C PHE A 688 -13.14 42.33 -7.10
N ALA A 689 -12.59 42.84 -6.02
CA ALA A 689 -11.20 43.26 -5.96
C ALA A 689 -10.27 42.04 -5.96
N ALA A 690 -9.02 42.18 -6.38
CA ALA A 690 -8.05 41.10 -6.41
C ALA A 690 -7.86 40.46 -5.01
N VAL A 691 -7.87 41.28 -3.97
CA VAL A 691 -7.78 40.82 -2.57
C VAL A 691 -8.95 39.93 -2.16
N HIS A 692 -10.17 40.14 -2.67
CA HIS A 692 -11.33 39.30 -2.41
C HIS A 692 -11.12 37.88 -2.92
N LEU A 693 -10.65 37.76 -4.16
CA LEU A 693 -10.43 36.46 -4.80
C LEU A 693 -9.31 35.67 -4.13
N LEU A 694 -8.28 36.37 -3.70
CA LEU A 694 -7.17 35.78 -2.97
C LEU A 694 -7.60 35.30 -1.57
N PHE A 695 -8.40 36.12 -0.88
CA PHE A 695 -8.99 35.69 0.40
C PHE A 695 -9.84 34.44 0.22
N ILE A 696 -10.64 34.35 -0.82
CA ILE A 696 -11.46 33.19 -1.17
C ILE A 696 -10.57 31.97 -1.38
N ASN A 697 -9.63 32.03 -2.32
CA ASN A 697 -8.80 30.90 -2.70
C ASN A 697 -7.93 30.39 -1.54
N LEU A 698 -7.42 31.31 -0.72
CA LEU A 698 -6.50 31.00 0.36
C LEU A 698 -7.19 30.48 1.62
N LEU A 699 -8.17 31.23 2.11
CA LEU A 699 -8.75 30.98 3.42
C LEU A 699 -10.05 30.18 3.37
N THR A 700 -10.95 30.51 2.42
CA THR A 700 -12.25 29.86 2.38
C THR A 700 -12.30 28.61 1.53
N ASP A 701 -11.31 28.35 0.66
CA ASP A 701 -11.26 27.15 -0.17
C ASP A 701 -10.35 26.07 0.39
N SER A 702 -9.17 26.44 0.85
CA SER A 702 -8.16 25.44 1.27
C SER A 702 -8.65 24.61 2.47
N LEU A 703 -9.24 25.23 3.49
CA LEU A 703 -9.68 24.54 4.69
C LEU A 703 -10.85 23.57 4.43
N PRO A 704 -11.95 23.97 3.77
CA PRO A 704 -13.03 23.04 3.43
C PRO A 704 -12.59 21.93 2.46
N ALA A 705 -11.72 22.21 1.48
CA ALA A 705 -11.24 21.21 0.56
C ALA A 705 -10.40 20.11 1.26
N ILE A 706 -9.51 20.51 2.19
CA ILE A 706 -8.77 19.56 3.04
C ILE A 706 -9.75 18.78 3.92
N ALA A 707 -10.75 19.44 4.51
CA ALA A 707 -11.75 18.81 5.36
C ALA A 707 -12.63 17.81 4.60
N LEU A 708 -12.95 18.08 3.33
CA LEU A 708 -13.61 17.12 2.43
C LEU A 708 -12.72 15.92 2.11
N GLY A 709 -11.40 16.13 2.02
CA GLY A 709 -10.43 15.05 1.91
C GLY A 709 -10.40 14.12 3.14
N MET A 710 -10.87 14.61 4.29
CA MET A 710 -10.98 13.87 5.55
C MET A 710 -12.41 13.33 5.80
N GLU A 711 -13.27 13.30 4.79
CA GLU A 711 -14.64 12.77 4.92
C GLU A 711 -14.60 11.33 5.45
N PRO A 712 -15.42 10.98 6.45
CA PRO A 712 -15.46 9.62 6.99
C PRO A 712 -15.69 8.57 5.90
N HIS A 713 -14.97 7.47 5.99
CA HIS A 713 -15.09 6.36 5.06
C HIS A 713 -16.45 5.67 5.21
N THR A 714 -17.03 5.26 4.09
CA THR A 714 -18.32 4.56 4.03
C THR A 714 -18.15 3.19 3.38
N ASP A 715 -19.06 2.27 3.71
CA ASP A 715 -19.12 0.94 3.07
C ASP A 715 -19.78 0.99 1.69
N GLU A 716 -20.50 2.07 1.38
CA GLU A 716 -21.21 2.25 0.12
C GLU A 716 -20.28 2.15 -1.10
N VAL A 717 -19.02 2.56 -0.98
CA VAL A 717 -18.02 2.47 -2.06
C VAL A 717 -17.75 1.02 -2.51
N MET A 718 -18.06 0.03 -1.67
CA MET A 718 -17.92 -1.40 -2.00
C MET A 718 -19.16 -1.98 -2.70
N SER A 719 -20.21 -1.20 -2.89
CA SER A 719 -21.34 -1.56 -3.76
C SER A 719 -21.13 -1.10 -5.21
N GLU A 720 -20.16 -0.24 -5.47
CA GLU A 720 -19.83 0.25 -6.79
C GLU A 720 -18.87 -0.72 -7.52
N LYS A 721 -19.04 -0.83 -8.84
CA LYS A 721 -18.10 -1.61 -9.68
C LYS A 721 -16.73 -0.92 -9.75
N PRO A 722 -15.63 -1.67 -9.95
CA PRO A 722 -14.33 -1.08 -10.19
C PRO A 722 -14.37 -0.15 -11.40
N ARG A 723 -13.62 0.95 -11.32
CA ARG A 723 -13.52 1.92 -12.41
C ARG A 723 -12.64 1.35 -13.55
N PRO A 724 -12.99 1.62 -14.81
CA PRO A 724 -12.11 1.32 -15.94
C PRO A 724 -10.74 1.98 -15.77
N ARG A 725 -9.69 1.35 -16.30
CA ARG A 725 -8.31 1.83 -16.22
C ARG A 725 -8.12 3.24 -16.78
N ASP A 726 -8.84 3.55 -17.85
CA ASP A 726 -8.72 4.80 -18.61
C ASP A 726 -9.66 5.91 -18.12
N GLU A 727 -10.47 5.63 -17.09
CA GLU A 727 -11.42 6.62 -16.57
C GLU A 727 -10.73 7.59 -15.62
N GLY A 728 -10.51 8.82 -16.12
CA GLY A 728 -10.02 9.92 -15.30
C GLY A 728 -11.09 10.49 -14.35
N ILE A 729 -10.67 11.31 -13.38
CA ILE A 729 -11.59 12.00 -12.44
C ILE A 729 -12.54 12.95 -13.17
N LEU A 730 -12.07 13.64 -14.21
CA LEU A 730 -12.79 14.69 -14.93
C LEU A 730 -13.70 14.11 -16.02
N THR A 731 -14.66 13.28 -15.61
CA THR A 731 -15.66 12.75 -16.55
C THR A 731 -16.63 13.85 -17.02
N LYS A 732 -17.29 13.65 -18.15
CA LYS A 732 -18.30 14.60 -18.67
C LYS A 732 -19.41 14.87 -17.65
N HIS A 733 -19.86 13.86 -16.94
CA HIS A 733 -20.88 13.99 -15.90
C HIS A 733 -20.37 14.81 -14.70
N PHE A 734 -19.12 14.60 -14.29
CA PHE A 734 -18.49 15.38 -13.23
C PHE A 734 -18.38 16.87 -13.60
N LEU A 735 -17.87 17.17 -14.80
CA LEU A 735 -17.76 18.55 -15.30
C LEU A 735 -19.12 19.24 -15.45
N TYR A 736 -20.15 18.51 -15.89
CA TYR A 736 -21.51 19.01 -15.92
C TYR A 736 -22.04 19.38 -14.53
N SER A 737 -21.79 18.55 -13.53
CA SER A 737 -22.17 18.82 -12.13
C SER A 737 -21.44 20.07 -11.60
N VAL A 738 -20.12 20.18 -11.82
CA VAL A 738 -19.32 21.36 -11.49
C VAL A 738 -19.90 22.63 -12.14
N GLY A 739 -20.24 22.57 -13.42
CA GLY A 739 -20.80 23.69 -14.16
C GLY A 739 -22.15 24.16 -13.61
N VAL A 740 -23.06 23.21 -13.33
CA VAL A 740 -24.39 23.52 -12.77
C VAL A 740 -24.29 24.08 -11.36
N GLU A 741 -23.48 23.47 -10.49
CA GLU A 741 -23.29 23.96 -9.12
C GLU A 741 -22.63 25.35 -9.12
N GLY A 742 -21.62 25.57 -9.98
CA GLY A 742 -20.98 26.87 -10.17
C GLY A 742 -21.95 27.93 -10.68
N LEU A 743 -22.86 27.59 -11.61
CA LEU A 743 -23.87 28.51 -12.13
C LEU A 743 -24.88 28.94 -11.04
N VAL A 744 -25.32 28.02 -10.19
CA VAL A 744 -26.22 28.35 -9.06
C VAL A 744 -25.56 29.33 -8.09
N ILE A 745 -24.29 29.09 -7.75
CA ILE A 745 -23.53 29.97 -6.86
C ILE A 745 -23.30 31.35 -7.54
N ALA A 746 -22.97 31.34 -8.84
CA ALA A 746 -22.81 32.59 -9.62
C ALA A 746 -24.10 33.39 -9.65
N ALA A 747 -25.25 32.77 -9.87
CA ALA A 747 -26.55 33.44 -9.89
C ALA A 747 -26.85 34.09 -8.52
N ALA A 748 -26.61 33.41 -7.42
CA ALA A 748 -26.75 33.99 -6.06
C ALA A 748 -25.80 35.20 -5.86
N THR A 749 -24.56 35.06 -6.30
CA THR A 749 -23.53 36.13 -6.21
C THR A 749 -23.88 37.35 -7.04
N VAL A 750 -24.31 37.16 -8.29
CA VAL A 750 -24.77 38.25 -9.18
C VAL A 750 -25.99 38.96 -8.62
N THR A 751 -26.95 38.19 -8.07
CA THR A 751 -28.13 38.77 -7.40
C THR A 751 -27.72 39.65 -6.22
N ALA A 752 -26.80 39.17 -5.37
CA ALA A 752 -26.25 39.97 -4.26
C ALA A 752 -25.54 41.23 -4.76
N PHE A 753 -24.76 41.10 -5.85
CA PHE A 753 -24.12 42.24 -6.48
C PHE A 753 -25.11 43.34 -6.90
N TYR A 754 -26.21 42.97 -7.59
CA TYR A 754 -27.26 43.94 -7.99
C TYR A 754 -27.95 44.54 -6.78
N LEU A 755 -28.26 43.79 -5.75
CA LEU A 755 -28.85 44.29 -4.52
C LEU A 755 -27.94 45.34 -3.85
N GLY A 756 -26.63 45.08 -3.83
CA GLY A 756 -25.64 46.01 -3.29
C GLY A 756 -25.48 47.28 -4.14
N LEU A 757 -25.42 47.11 -5.47
CA LEU A 757 -25.37 48.25 -6.40
C LEU A 757 -26.54 49.21 -6.19
N ASN A 758 -27.76 48.68 -6.05
CA ASN A 758 -28.97 49.47 -5.85
C ASN A 758 -29.06 50.10 -4.46
N ALA A 759 -28.46 49.50 -3.45
CA ALA A 759 -28.57 49.95 -2.07
C ALA A 759 -27.43 50.93 -1.64
N GLY A 760 -26.22 50.78 -2.17
CA GLY A 760 -25.05 51.53 -1.71
C GLY A 760 -23.97 51.76 -2.78
N GLY A 761 -24.32 51.59 -4.09
CA GLY A 761 -23.37 51.78 -5.18
C GLY A 761 -22.34 50.66 -5.37
N ALA A 762 -21.30 50.96 -6.15
CA ALA A 762 -20.33 49.94 -6.57
C ALA A 762 -19.60 49.26 -5.43
N ALA A 763 -19.18 49.99 -4.40
CA ALA A 763 -18.46 49.41 -3.25
C ALA A 763 -19.33 48.46 -2.41
N ALA A 764 -20.61 48.80 -2.17
CA ALA A 764 -21.57 47.91 -1.48
C ALA A 764 -21.88 46.70 -2.36
N GLY A 765 -21.99 46.88 -3.70
CA GLY A 765 -22.12 45.77 -4.63
C GLY A 765 -20.96 44.77 -4.55
N GLN A 766 -19.73 45.23 -4.59
CA GLN A 766 -18.52 44.42 -4.45
C GLN A 766 -18.50 43.65 -3.12
N THR A 767 -18.79 44.36 -2.03
CA THR A 767 -18.81 43.76 -0.67
C THR A 767 -19.85 42.66 -0.59
N MET A 768 -21.07 42.88 -1.08
CA MET A 768 -22.14 41.92 -1.09
C MET A 768 -21.80 40.71 -1.99
N ALA A 769 -21.24 40.93 -3.18
CA ALA A 769 -20.82 39.85 -4.06
C ALA A 769 -19.73 39.00 -3.44
N PHE A 770 -18.69 39.62 -2.89
CA PHE A 770 -17.61 38.95 -2.18
C PHE A 770 -18.12 38.09 -1.03
N SER A 771 -18.89 38.68 -0.15
CA SER A 771 -19.40 38.01 1.05
C SER A 771 -20.34 36.86 0.70
N THR A 772 -21.21 37.06 -0.31
CA THR A 772 -22.13 36.00 -0.78
C THR A 772 -21.35 34.86 -1.43
N LEU A 773 -20.34 35.13 -2.25
CA LEU A 773 -19.51 34.11 -2.86
C LEU A 773 -18.77 33.29 -1.79
N CYS A 774 -18.12 33.96 -0.82
CA CYS A 774 -17.45 33.29 0.30
C CYS A 774 -18.38 32.36 1.06
N LEU A 775 -19.52 32.89 1.49
CA LEU A 775 -20.43 32.13 2.34
C LEU A 775 -21.14 31.00 1.58
N SER A 776 -21.48 31.25 0.29
CA SER A 776 -22.03 30.20 -0.60
C SER A 776 -21.07 29.05 -0.79
N ARG A 777 -19.75 29.33 -0.94
CA ARG A 777 -18.71 28.29 -1.04
C ARG A 777 -18.58 27.51 0.25
N LEU A 778 -18.60 28.15 1.42
CA LEU A 778 -18.58 27.48 2.71
C LEU A 778 -19.77 26.51 2.87
N PHE A 779 -21.00 26.95 2.52
CA PHE A 779 -22.18 26.10 2.49
C PHE A 779 -22.08 24.99 1.44
N HIS A 780 -21.51 25.30 0.29
CA HIS A 780 -21.32 24.33 -0.79
C HIS A 780 -20.41 23.16 -0.38
N GLY A 781 -19.46 23.36 0.53
CA GLY A 781 -18.68 22.29 1.12
C GLY A 781 -19.53 21.14 1.68
N PHE A 782 -20.66 21.46 2.33
CA PHE A 782 -21.62 20.44 2.80
C PHE A 782 -22.35 19.76 1.64
N SER A 783 -22.59 20.45 0.54
CA SER A 783 -23.19 19.86 -0.65
C SER A 783 -22.24 18.88 -1.33
N CYS A 784 -20.93 19.11 -1.30
CA CYS A 784 -19.94 18.23 -1.91
C CYS A 784 -19.68 16.92 -1.14
N LYS A 785 -20.18 16.75 0.08
CA LYS A 785 -19.99 15.53 0.88
C LYS A 785 -20.53 14.26 0.22
N SER A 786 -21.60 14.37 -0.55
CA SER A 786 -22.25 13.24 -1.22
C SER A 786 -22.85 13.65 -2.56
N GLN A 787 -23.03 12.68 -3.46
CA GLN A 787 -23.81 12.85 -4.67
C GLN A 787 -25.32 12.91 -4.36
N HIS A 788 -25.73 12.44 -3.19
CA HIS A 788 -27.11 12.47 -2.70
C HIS A 788 -27.35 13.67 -1.76
N PRO A 789 -28.59 14.10 -1.59
CA PRO A 789 -28.93 15.16 -0.64
C PRO A 789 -28.51 14.79 0.79
N VAL A 790 -27.87 15.72 1.49
CA VAL A 790 -27.35 15.48 2.85
C VAL A 790 -28.01 16.31 3.94
N LEU A 791 -28.75 17.37 3.59
CA LEU A 791 -29.20 18.44 4.51
C LEU A 791 -30.00 17.90 5.72
N LEU A 792 -30.84 16.90 5.54
CA LEU A 792 -31.69 16.31 6.57
C LEU A 792 -31.19 14.95 7.08
N THR A 793 -29.94 14.62 6.83
CA THR A 793 -29.35 13.34 7.20
C THR A 793 -28.27 13.50 8.27
N ARG A 794 -27.96 12.40 8.97
CA ARG A 794 -26.83 12.38 9.92
C ARG A 794 -25.49 12.66 9.22
N HIS A 795 -25.38 12.40 7.93
CA HIS A 795 -24.21 12.70 7.14
C HIS A 795 -23.83 14.19 7.10
N PHE A 796 -24.80 15.10 7.30
CA PHE A 796 -24.52 16.54 7.38
C PHE A 796 -23.52 16.86 8.49
N TRP A 797 -23.63 16.23 9.65
CA TRP A 797 -22.88 16.52 10.88
C TRP A 797 -21.68 15.62 11.15
N ASN A 798 -21.47 14.56 10.37
CA ASN A 798 -20.48 13.52 10.67
C ASN A 798 -19.02 13.96 10.44
N ASN A 799 -18.75 14.98 9.61
CA ASN A 799 -17.41 15.52 9.36
C ASN A 799 -17.12 16.73 10.26
N ARG A 800 -16.48 16.48 11.39
CA ARG A 800 -16.09 17.54 12.35
C ARG A 800 -15.06 18.52 11.77
N ALA A 801 -14.19 18.06 10.86
CA ALA A 801 -13.20 18.92 10.22
C ALA A 801 -13.88 19.94 9.29
N LEU A 802 -14.92 19.53 8.55
CA LEU A 802 -15.68 20.43 7.68
C LEU A 802 -16.49 21.44 8.51
N LEU A 803 -17.07 21.03 9.63
CA LEU A 803 -17.75 21.95 10.57
C LEU A 803 -16.77 22.98 11.12
N GLY A 804 -15.56 22.55 11.50
CA GLY A 804 -14.48 23.44 11.94
C GLY A 804 -14.05 24.41 10.84
N ALA A 805 -13.84 23.91 9.61
CA ALA A 805 -13.48 24.74 8.46
C ALA A 805 -14.56 25.77 8.13
N PHE A 806 -15.84 25.39 8.16
CA PHE A 806 -16.98 26.30 7.98
C PHE A 806 -16.97 27.39 9.05
N THR A 807 -16.84 27.02 10.33
CA THR A 807 -16.85 27.96 11.45
C THR A 807 -15.69 28.95 11.36
N ILE A 808 -14.46 28.46 11.07
CA ILE A 808 -13.28 29.30 10.93
C ILE A 808 -13.46 30.24 9.73
N GLY A 809 -13.91 29.72 8.58
CA GLY A 809 -14.16 30.53 7.40
C GLY A 809 -15.21 31.61 7.61
N ALA A 810 -16.32 31.29 8.27
CA ALA A 810 -17.38 32.24 8.61
C ALA A 810 -16.90 33.30 9.62
N LEU A 811 -16.11 32.93 10.62
CA LEU A 811 -15.51 33.87 11.57
C LEU A 811 -14.51 34.82 10.89
N LEU A 812 -13.67 34.30 9.99
CA LEU A 812 -12.73 35.13 9.24
C LEU A 812 -13.45 36.11 8.30
N LEU A 813 -14.50 35.67 7.62
CA LEU A 813 -15.36 36.55 6.83
C LEU A 813 -16.02 37.62 7.72
N GLY A 814 -16.58 37.21 8.87
CA GLY A 814 -17.16 38.13 9.85
C GLY A 814 -16.14 39.16 10.37
N LEU A 815 -14.91 38.71 10.65
CA LEU A 815 -13.81 39.61 11.05
C LEU A 815 -13.53 40.67 9.98
N VAL A 816 -13.42 40.26 8.70
CA VAL A 816 -13.17 41.18 7.58
C VAL A 816 -14.31 42.19 7.42
N LEU A 817 -15.57 41.79 7.63
CA LEU A 817 -16.75 42.62 7.45
C LEU A 817 -17.03 43.54 8.64
N LEU A 818 -16.59 43.20 9.85
CA LEU A 818 -16.97 43.90 11.09
C LEU A 818 -15.85 44.74 11.70
N VAL A 819 -14.59 44.55 11.30
CA VAL A 819 -13.46 45.27 11.85
C VAL A 819 -13.10 46.46 10.98
N PRO A 820 -13.35 47.73 11.41
CA PRO A 820 -13.14 48.91 10.58
C PRO A 820 -11.70 49.10 10.08
N ALA A 821 -10.72 48.61 10.82
CA ALA A 821 -9.32 48.65 10.42
C ALA A 821 -9.00 47.80 9.16
N LEU A 822 -9.86 46.83 8.83
CA LEU A 822 -9.72 45.93 7.66
C LEU A 822 -10.49 46.44 6.44
N GLU A 823 -11.42 47.38 6.62
CA GLU A 823 -12.23 47.95 5.50
C GLU A 823 -11.36 48.49 4.34
N PRO A 824 -10.33 49.32 4.57
CA PRO A 824 -9.50 49.78 3.48
C PRO A 824 -8.69 48.69 2.81
N LEU A 825 -8.19 47.74 3.61
CA LEU A 825 -7.34 46.63 3.13
C LEU A 825 -8.12 45.70 2.19
N PHE A 826 -9.39 45.43 2.52
CA PHE A 826 -10.25 44.54 1.74
C PHE A 826 -11.23 45.30 0.85
N ALA A 827 -11.12 46.63 0.71
CA ALA A 827 -12.06 47.45 -0.05
C ALA A 827 -13.53 47.15 0.30
N ILE A 828 -13.86 47.07 1.59
CA ILE A 828 -15.19 46.74 2.12
C ILE A 828 -15.98 48.01 2.37
N ALA A 829 -17.23 48.02 1.98
CA ALA A 829 -18.19 49.07 2.34
C ALA A 829 -19.04 48.61 3.55
N PRO A 830 -19.43 49.55 4.45
CA PRO A 830 -20.27 49.19 5.56
C PRO A 830 -21.64 48.65 5.09
N LEU A 831 -22.06 47.55 5.69
CA LEU A 831 -23.29 46.85 5.34
C LEU A 831 -24.39 47.10 6.34
N SER A 832 -25.62 47.29 5.86
CA SER A 832 -26.81 47.30 6.71
C SER A 832 -27.21 45.87 7.15
N VAL A 833 -27.97 45.77 8.24
CA VAL A 833 -28.49 44.46 8.74
C VAL A 833 -29.28 43.74 7.65
N GLY A 834 -30.05 44.46 6.83
CA GLY A 834 -30.80 43.90 5.71
C GLY A 834 -29.90 43.31 4.62
N MET A 835 -28.78 43.98 4.33
CA MET A 835 -27.78 43.48 3.36
C MET A 835 -27.12 42.19 3.88
N VAL A 836 -26.77 42.15 5.16
CA VAL A 836 -26.20 40.91 5.78
C VAL A 836 -27.24 39.79 5.73
N GLY A 837 -28.50 40.08 6.03
CA GLY A 837 -29.59 39.09 5.87
C GLY A 837 -29.75 38.58 4.45
N GLY A 838 -29.60 39.48 3.45
CA GLY A 838 -29.59 39.14 2.02
C GLY A 838 -28.42 38.21 1.64
N ILE A 839 -27.21 38.53 2.11
CA ILE A 839 -26.00 37.70 1.90
C ILE A 839 -26.23 36.26 2.43
N VAL A 840 -26.64 36.13 3.71
CA VAL A 840 -26.89 34.85 4.33
C VAL A 840 -28.03 34.09 3.63
N GLY A 841 -29.10 34.79 3.29
CA GLY A 841 -30.26 34.19 2.60
C GLY A 841 -29.92 33.65 1.20
N LEU A 842 -29.17 34.43 0.40
CA LEU A 842 -28.72 34.00 -0.93
C LEU A 842 -27.70 32.87 -0.86
N ALA A 843 -26.75 32.94 0.06
CA ALA A 843 -25.74 31.90 0.23
C ALA A 843 -26.36 30.57 0.69
N PHE A 844 -27.25 30.59 1.68
CA PHE A 844 -27.96 29.38 2.12
C PHE A 844 -28.95 28.91 1.05
N GLY A 845 -29.61 29.81 0.36
CA GLY A 845 -30.50 29.50 -0.76
C GLY A 845 -29.79 28.77 -1.90
N SER A 846 -28.55 29.16 -2.24
CA SER A 846 -27.76 28.46 -3.23
C SER A 846 -27.50 27.01 -2.86
N MET A 847 -27.20 26.71 -1.57
CA MET A 847 -27.08 25.37 -1.07
C MET A 847 -28.40 24.59 -1.20
N LEU A 848 -29.54 25.19 -0.83
CA LEU A 848 -30.85 24.55 -0.93
C LEU A 848 -31.17 24.17 -2.39
N VAL A 849 -30.92 25.06 -3.34
CA VAL A 849 -31.12 24.79 -4.77
C VAL A 849 -30.25 23.62 -5.24
N ILE A 850 -28.97 23.59 -4.85
CA ILE A 850 -28.07 22.48 -5.18
C ILE A 850 -28.58 21.15 -4.58
N GLN A 851 -29.05 21.17 -3.32
CA GLN A 851 -29.59 19.97 -2.65
C GLN A 851 -30.88 19.50 -3.36
N LEU A 852 -31.74 20.43 -3.79
CA LEU A 852 -32.95 20.11 -4.56
C LEU A 852 -32.61 19.50 -5.92
N LEU A 853 -31.64 20.08 -6.65
CA LEU A 853 -31.16 19.52 -7.91
C LEU A 853 -30.61 18.09 -7.76
N LYS A 854 -29.89 17.80 -6.67
CA LYS A 854 -29.42 16.45 -6.33
C LYS A 854 -30.58 15.51 -6.03
N TRP A 855 -31.64 16.02 -5.40
CA TRP A 855 -32.86 15.23 -5.12
C TRP A 855 -33.63 14.89 -6.42
N ILE A 856 -33.74 15.81 -7.34
CA ILE A 856 -34.43 15.60 -8.64
C ILE A 856 -33.67 14.63 -9.53
N ARG A 857 -32.33 14.60 -9.45
CA ARG A 857 -31.48 13.70 -10.25
C ARG A 857 -31.41 12.26 -9.72
N ARG A 858 -31.96 12.01 -8.56
CA ARG A 858 -32.03 10.69 -7.93
C ARG A 858 -33.10 9.83 -8.62
#